data_20bd8e36e894c0e7b27369faa818a16a
#
_entry.id   20bd8e36e894c0e7b27369faa818a16a
#
_cell.length_a   1.000
_cell.length_b   1.000
_cell.length_c   1.000
_cell.angle_alpha   90.00
_cell.angle_beta   90.00
_cell.angle_gamma   90.00
#
_symmetry.space_group_name_H-M   'P 1'
#
loop_
_entity.id
_entity.type
_entity.pdbx_description
1 polymer ?
#
loop_
_entity_poly.entity_id
_entity_poly.type
_entity_poly.pdbx_seq_one_letter_code
_entity_poly.pdbx_strand_id
1 'polypeptide(L)'
;MKKMKLVMVGNGMAGVRTLEELLKIAPDLYDITVFGAEPHPNYNRILLSPVLAGEQTLDEIVLNPLSWYEEHGITLHLGKKVVDVDRRNRVVRAADGTEERYDRLLVTTGSNPFILPIPGKDLEGVIAYRDIADTNTMIEAATRYKHAVVIGGGLLGLEAANGLMLRGMQVSVVHVAPWLMERQLDDTAGKLLQKSLEARGLKFLIGANTQALIGDREAGKAGRVMAVQFKDGTEVPADLVVMAAGIRPNTELAEKIGLHCNRGIVVTDTMQTVTDPRIYSVGECAAHRGIAYGLVAPLFEQGKVCATHLAEFGIGRYTGSQTSTKLKVTGIDLFSAGNFMGGADCEEIVMSDPFGGVYKKLVIKDDKLVGACMYGDTVDGSWYFKLLREGRTISDIRDKLMFGESNIGDTGHEGHNKAAAMADSDEVCGCNGVTKGTVCKAIKEKGLFTLEEVRKHTKASASCGSCTGLVEQLLMFTAGGDYSATPKKKAMCGCTDHSHQEVRDAIRNEKLLSIASVYQTLAWRTPNGCSSCRPAVNYYLISTWPKEAQDDPQSRYINERSHANIQKDGTYSVIPRMWGGETTADELRRIADAVDKYKIPTVKVTGGQRIDLLGVRKEDLVNVWKDIGMPSGHAYAKALRTVKTCVGSEWCRFGTQDSTQMGKDLERALWRMYAPHKVKLAVSGCPRNCAESGIKDVGVIGVDSGWEIYVGGNGGIKTEVAHFFVKLKTAEEVLEYSGAFLQLYREEGWYLERTVHWIGRVGLDYVKKKILDDAEGRTALWERLKFSLDGEPDPWFDFDKARVDTRQFTPVAAAHETAQGEAR
;
A
#
# COMPACT_ATOMS: atom_id res chain seq x y z
N MET A 1 -13.90 39.46 -13.65
CA MET A 1 -13.15 40.34 -12.76
C MET A 1 -11.65 40.22 -13.09
N LYS A 2 -10.85 41.29 -12.91
CA LYS A 2 -9.41 41.17 -13.09
C LYS A 2 -8.84 40.31 -11.95
N LYS A 3 -8.10 39.22 -12.26
CA LYS A 3 -7.48 38.38 -11.25
C LYS A 3 -6.48 39.20 -10.41
N MET A 4 -6.41 38.93 -9.11
CA MET A 4 -5.34 39.49 -8.25
C MET A 4 -4.02 38.80 -8.57
N LYS A 5 -2.91 39.46 -8.31
CA LYS A 5 -1.56 38.87 -8.48
C LYS A 5 -1.04 38.29 -7.17
N LEU A 6 -0.78 36.99 -7.18
CA LEU A 6 -0.10 36.29 -6.09
C LEU A 6 1.33 35.93 -6.53
N VAL A 7 2.32 36.49 -5.84
CA VAL A 7 3.71 36.09 -6.04
C VAL A 7 4.17 35.21 -4.88
N MET A 8 4.76 34.07 -5.21
CA MET A 8 5.37 33.16 -4.23
C MET A 8 6.90 33.14 -4.37
N VAL A 9 7.60 33.35 -3.27
CA VAL A 9 9.07 33.29 -3.20
C VAL A 9 9.48 32.01 -2.49
N GLY A 10 10.08 31.09 -3.24
CA GLY A 10 10.42 29.73 -2.84
C GLY A 10 9.51 28.69 -3.46
N ASN A 11 10.09 27.69 -4.13
CA ASN A 11 9.37 26.60 -4.80
C ASN A 11 9.47 25.27 -4.03
N GLY A 12 9.49 25.37 -2.71
CA GLY A 12 9.59 24.21 -1.82
C GLY A 12 8.23 23.58 -1.48
N MET A 13 8.29 22.45 -0.76
CA MET A 13 7.11 21.62 -0.41
C MET A 13 5.97 22.41 0.26
N ALA A 14 6.29 23.27 1.23
CA ALA A 14 5.28 24.04 1.97
C ALA A 14 4.56 25.07 1.11
N GLY A 15 5.32 25.81 0.27
CA GLY A 15 4.78 26.81 -0.64
C GLY A 15 3.86 26.21 -1.68
N VAL A 16 4.34 25.21 -2.40
CA VAL A 16 3.54 24.55 -3.45
C VAL A 16 2.32 23.85 -2.85
N ARG A 17 2.44 23.24 -1.65
CA ARG A 17 1.28 22.71 -0.94
C ARG A 17 0.23 23.80 -0.66
N THR A 18 0.65 25.01 -0.30
CA THR A 18 -0.27 26.13 -0.11
C THR A 18 -0.99 26.48 -1.41
N LEU A 19 -0.28 26.48 -2.55
CA LEU A 19 -0.92 26.73 -3.86
C LEU A 19 -1.90 25.61 -4.23
N GLU A 20 -1.56 24.35 -3.99
CA GLU A 20 -2.49 23.22 -4.21
C GLU A 20 -3.78 23.36 -3.42
N GLU A 21 -3.70 23.75 -2.15
CA GLU A 21 -4.88 23.97 -1.32
C GLU A 21 -5.68 25.21 -1.78
N LEU A 22 -4.97 26.26 -2.18
CA LEU A 22 -5.60 27.48 -2.69
C LEU A 22 -6.37 27.21 -4.00
N LEU A 23 -5.75 26.50 -4.94
CA LEU A 23 -6.37 26.17 -6.22
C LEU A 23 -7.60 25.26 -6.09
N LYS A 24 -7.66 24.41 -5.05
CA LYS A 24 -8.88 23.64 -4.74
C LYS A 24 -10.06 24.51 -4.29
N ILE A 25 -9.77 25.60 -3.59
CA ILE A 25 -10.80 26.49 -3.00
C ILE A 25 -11.17 27.60 -3.99
N ALA A 26 -10.20 28.25 -4.62
CA ALA A 26 -10.37 29.43 -5.44
C ALA A 26 -9.46 29.42 -6.68
N PRO A 27 -9.70 28.55 -7.68
CA PRO A 27 -8.80 28.33 -8.82
C PRO A 27 -8.63 29.56 -9.72
N ASP A 28 -9.60 30.46 -9.74
CA ASP A 28 -9.64 31.61 -10.64
C ASP A 28 -9.35 32.97 -9.98
N LEU A 29 -9.03 32.96 -8.67
CA LEU A 29 -8.89 34.19 -7.91
C LEU A 29 -7.60 34.94 -8.24
N TYR A 30 -6.52 34.22 -8.50
CA TYR A 30 -5.19 34.78 -8.68
C TYR A 30 -4.56 34.45 -10.04
N ASP A 31 -3.77 35.39 -10.52
CA ASP A 31 -2.68 35.19 -11.47
C ASP A 31 -1.42 34.91 -10.64
N ILE A 32 -0.85 33.71 -10.76
CA ILE A 32 0.15 33.18 -9.83
C ILE A 32 1.52 33.17 -10.50
N THR A 33 2.52 33.79 -9.85
CA THR A 33 3.93 33.70 -10.24
C THR A 33 4.75 33.11 -9.11
N VAL A 34 5.62 32.14 -9.43
CA VAL A 34 6.49 31.45 -8.45
C VAL A 34 7.95 31.66 -8.83
N PHE A 35 8.76 32.07 -7.84
CA PHE A 35 10.22 32.17 -7.98
C PHE A 35 10.89 31.03 -7.19
N GLY A 36 11.62 30.16 -7.89
CA GLY A 36 12.47 29.11 -7.32
C GLY A 36 13.96 29.47 -7.45
N ALA A 37 14.70 29.43 -6.36
CA ALA A 37 16.16 29.65 -6.40
C ALA A 37 16.92 28.46 -7.02
N GLU A 38 16.38 27.26 -6.89
CA GLU A 38 16.90 26.04 -7.51
C GLU A 38 16.37 25.88 -8.95
N PRO A 39 17.14 25.25 -9.85
CA PRO A 39 16.72 25.03 -11.26
C PRO A 39 15.80 23.82 -11.42
N HIS A 40 15.10 23.43 -10.37
CA HIS A 40 14.27 22.21 -10.32
C HIS A 40 12.81 22.55 -10.01
N PRO A 41 11.84 21.80 -10.57
CA PRO A 41 10.45 21.86 -10.12
C PRO A 41 10.34 21.40 -8.66
N ASN A 42 9.16 21.54 -8.05
CA ASN A 42 8.94 21.11 -6.68
C ASN A 42 9.20 19.61 -6.50
N TYR A 43 10.06 19.25 -5.57
CA TYR A 43 10.42 17.88 -5.25
C TYR A 43 10.36 17.59 -3.75
N ASN A 44 10.30 16.30 -3.40
CA ASN A 44 10.27 15.85 -2.02
C ASN A 44 11.70 15.81 -1.43
N ARG A 45 12.06 16.82 -0.63
CA ARG A 45 13.38 16.92 0.01
C ARG A 45 13.69 15.76 0.97
N ILE A 46 12.66 15.14 1.56
CA ILE A 46 12.85 13.99 2.46
C ILE A 46 13.43 12.79 1.68
N LEU A 47 13.09 12.68 0.41
CA LEU A 47 13.55 11.59 -0.46
C LEU A 47 14.94 11.82 -1.05
N LEU A 48 15.63 12.90 -0.71
CA LEU A 48 17.06 13.08 -1.08
C LEU A 48 17.94 12.00 -0.44
N SER A 49 17.57 11.49 0.73
CA SER A 49 18.31 10.40 1.40
C SER A 49 18.21 9.06 0.65
N PRO A 50 17.05 8.58 0.18
CA PRO A 50 16.96 7.47 -0.77
C PRO A 50 17.71 7.70 -2.09
N VAL A 51 17.72 8.94 -2.63
CA VAL A 51 18.51 9.26 -3.82
C VAL A 51 20.00 9.13 -3.52
N LEU A 52 20.47 9.67 -2.40
CA LEU A 52 21.85 9.51 -1.96
C LEU A 52 22.21 8.02 -1.77
N ALA A 53 21.31 7.22 -1.23
CA ALA A 53 21.51 5.78 -1.06
C ALA A 53 21.48 4.99 -2.39
N GLY A 54 21.01 5.58 -3.47
CA GLY A 54 20.85 4.90 -4.78
C GLY A 54 19.58 4.07 -4.90
N GLU A 55 18.64 4.27 -4.00
CA GLU A 55 17.35 3.57 -3.97
C GLU A 55 16.30 4.23 -4.87
N GLN A 56 16.45 5.53 -5.14
CA GLN A 56 15.55 6.32 -6.00
C GLN A 56 16.35 7.27 -6.93
N THR A 57 15.70 7.72 -7.99
CA THR A 57 16.21 8.72 -8.92
C THR A 57 15.65 10.11 -8.59
N LEU A 58 16.25 11.16 -9.14
CA LEU A 58 15.75 12.53 -8.94
C LEU A 58 14.36 12.74 -9.56
N ASP A 59 14.08 12.10 -10.68
CA ASP A 59 12.77 12.22 -11.35
C ASP A 59 11.64 11.59 -10.51
N GLU A 60 11.93 10.52 -9.78
CA GLU A 60 10.95 9.84 -8.91
C GLU A 60 10.55 10.66 -7.68
N ILE A 61 11.36 11.61 -7.27
CA ILE A 61 11.07 12.47 -6.11
C ILE A 61 10.37 13.78 -6.46
N VAL A 62 10.15 14.07 -7.76
CA VAL A 62 9.39 15.25 -8.20
C VAL A 62 7.93 15.13 -7.76
N LEU A 63 7.45 16.13 -7.02
CA LEU A 63 6.06 16.19 -6.54
C LEU A 63 5.12 16.85 -7.55
N ASN A 64 5.57 17.94 -8.15
CA ASN A 64 4.82 18.72 -9.13
C ASN A 64 5.70 18.92 -10.36
N PRO A 65 5.50 18.17 -11.46
CA PRO A 65 6.24 18.32 -12.70
C PRO A 65 5.91 19.66 -13.38
N LEU A 66 6.70 20.09 -14.34
CA LEU A 66 6.51 21.37 -15.05
C LEU A 66 5.10 21.47 -15.66
N SER A 67 4.58 20.37 -16.20
CA SER A 67 3.21 20.30 -16.74
C SER A 67 2.14 20.70 -15.72
N TRP A 68 2.36 20.41 -14.43
CA TRP A 68 1.40 20.80 -13.38
C TRP A 68 1.29 22.34 -13.28
N TYR A 69 2.39 23.07 -13.39
CA TYR A 69 2.37 24.54 -13.36
C TYR A 69 1.67 25.09 -14.61
N GLU A 70 1.93 24.52 -15.78
CA GLU A 70 1.30 24.89 -17.05
C GLU A 70 -0.21 24.65 -17.01
N GLU A 71 -0.65 23.47 -16.56
CA GLU A 71 -2.08 23.10 -16.43
C GLU A 71 -2.86 24.04 -15.51
N HIS A 72 -2.19 24.62 -14.50
CA HIS A 72 -2.82 25.55 -13.56
C HIS A 72 -2.56 27.03 -13.89
N GLY A 73 -1.94 27.32 -15.03
CA GLY A 73 -1.63 28.69 -15.48
C GLY A 73 -0.66 29.43 -14.54
N ILE A 74 0.25 28.71 -13.89
CA ILE A 74 1.24 29.28 -12.96
C ILE A 74 2.51 29.65 -13.73
N THR A 75 2.94 30.91 -13.66
CA THR A 75 4.25 31.32 -14.18
C THR A 75 5.35 30.90 -13.22
N LEU A 76 6.19 29.94 -13.62
CA LEU A 76 7.29 29.42 -12.80
C LEU A 76 8.64 29.93 -13.32
N HIS A 77 9.38 30.63 -12.44
CA HIS A 77 10.76 31.06 -12.67
C HIS A 77 11.73 30.17 -11.90
N LEU A 78 12.40 29.26 -12.59
CA LEU A 78 13.42 28.35 -12.03
C LEU A 78 14.81 29.00 -12.07
N GLY A 79 15.65 28.72 -11.05
CA GLY A 79 17.01 29.27 -10.92
C GLY A 79 17.03 30.76 -10.64
N LYS A 80 15.89 31.38 -10.30
CA LYS A 80 15.81 32.83 -10.07
C LYS A 80 15.63 33.16 -8.59
N LYS A 81 16.76 33.40 -7.90
CA LYS A 81 16.77 33.82 -6.49
C LYS A 81 16.24 35.24 -6.36
N VAL A 82 15.15 35.39 -5.60
CA VAL A 82 14.66 36.73 -5.20
C VAL A 82 15.62 37.35 -4.19
N VAL A 83 16.04 38.59 -4.43
CA VAL A 83 17.00 39.30 -3.61
C VAL A 83 16.47 40.56 -2.97
N ASP A 84 15.30 41.05 -3.42
CA ASP A 84 14.67 42.25 -2.89
C ASP A 84 13.14 42.25 -3.10
N VAL A 85 12.43 43.00 -2.25
CA VAL A 85 10.99 43.27 -2.38
C VAL A 85 10.71 44.72 -2.01
N ASP A 86 10.27 45.50 -2.97
CA ASP A 86 9.76 46.84 -2.73
C ASP A 86 8.32 46.76 -2.20
N ARG A 87 8.15 46.79 -0.89
CA ARG A 87 6.84 46.69 -0.22
C ARG A 87 5.93 47.92 -0.51
N ARG A 88 6.48 49.08 -0.80
CA ARG A 88 5.71 50.28 -1.11
C ARG A 88 5.08 50.20 -2.49
N ASN A 89 5.88 49.80 -3.50
CA ASN A 89 5.44 49.64 -4.87
C ASN A 89 4.90 48.24 -5.19
N ARG A 90 5.02 47.30 -4.25
CA ARG A 90 4.62 45.90 -4.36
C ARG A 90 5.28 45.19 -5.54
N VAL A 91 6.58 45.24 -5.59
CA VAL A 91 7.41 44.63 -6.63
C VAL A 91 8.41 43.68 -6.02
N VAL A 92 8.46 42.42 -6.51
CA VAL A 92 9.52 41.45 -6.19
C VAL A 92 10.59 41.55 -7.24
N ARG A 93 11.89 41.47 -6.83
CA ARG A 93 13.06 41.52 -7.71
C ARG A 93 13.94 40.30 -7.53
N ALA A 94 14.21 39.58 -8.61
CA ALA A 94 15.22 38.53 -8.66
C ALA A 94 16.62 39.07 -8.95
N ALA A 95 17.65 38.27 -8.67
CA ALA A 95 19.04 38.62 -8.85
C ALA A 95 19.42 38.94 -10.32
N ASP A 96 18.71 38.37 -11.29
CA ASP A 96 18.90 38.59 -12.72
C ASP A 96 18.15 39.83 -13.27
N GLY A 97 17.47 40.58 -12.40
CA GLY A 97 16.70 41.77 -12.77
C GLY A 97 15.24 41.47 -13.14
N THR A 98 14.79 40.23 -13.10
CA THR A 98 13.36 39.88 -13.30
C THR A 98 12.52 40.52 -12.20
N GLU A 99 11.47 41.25 -12.57
CA GLU A 99 10.56 41.92 -11.64
C GLU A 99 9.10 41.43 -11.84
N GLU A 100 8.39 41.26 -10.72
CA GLU A 100 6.96 40.98 -10.71
C GLU A 100 6.19 41.79 -9.67
N ARG A 101 4.99 42.28 -10.03
CA ARG A 101 4.10 43.02 -9.11
C ARG A 101 3.21 42.01 -8.38
N TYR A 102 2.83 42.31 -7.13
CA TYR A 102 1.94 41.48 -6.34
C TYR A 102 0.81 42.28 -5.66
N ASP A 103 -0.32 41.67 -5.50
CA ASP A 103 -1.40 42.07 -4.57
C ASP A 103 -1.27 41.31 -3.25
N ARG A 104 -0.81 40.05 -3.33
CA ARG A 104 -0.43 39.20 -2.19
C ARG A 104 0.94 38.60 -2.46
N LEU A 105 1.75 38.50 -1.41
CA LEU A 105 3.08 37.88 -1.44
C LEU A 105 3.12 36.70 -0.47
N LEU A 106 3.59 35.57 -0.90
CA LEU A 106 3.80 34.38 -0.08
C LEU A 106 5.30 34.07 -0.01
N VAL A 107 5.89 34.24 1.19
CA VAL A 107 7.31 33.97 1.44
C VAL A 107 7.49 32.56 2.00
N THR A 108 8.17 31.70 1.27
CA THR A 108 8.40 30.28 1.60
C THR A 108 9.87 29.90 1.38
N THR A 109 10.77 30.76 1.86
CA THR A 109 12.22 30.63 1.67
C THR A 109 12.87 29.45 2.41
N GLY A 110 12.11 28.75 3.26
CA GLY A 110 12.56 27.55 3.96
C GLY A 110 13.61 27.82 5.03
N SER A 111 14.63 26.98 5.10
CA SER A 111 15.71 27.09 6.07
C SER A 111 17.08 26.86 5.41
N ASN A 112 18.12 27.39 6.04
CA ASN A 112 19.52 27.17 5.69
C ASN A 112 20.14 26.12 6.63
N PRO A 113 21.08 25.29 6.16
CA PRO A 113 21.87 24.42 7.02
C PRO A 113 22.72 25.26 7.97
N PHE A 114 22.88 24.77 9.20
CA PHE A 114 23.77 25.40 10.15
C PHE A 114 25.21 24.92 9.92
N ILE A 115 26.06 25.83 9.43
CA ILE A 115 27.48 25.58 9.28
C ILE A 115 28.18 25.99 10.55
N LEU A 116 28.95 25.04 11.15
CA LEU A 116 29.71 25.31 12.35
C LEU A 116 30.77 26.41 12.09
N PRO A 117 30.86 27.44 12.93
CA PRO A 117 31.83 28.53 12.76
C PRO A 117 33.22 28.12 13.29
N ILE A 118 33.81 27.10 12.67
CA ILE A 118 35.12 26.53 13.03
C ILE A 118 36.17 26.81 11.93
N PRO A 119 37.48 26.86 12.26
CA PRO A 119 38.54 26.94 11.26
C PRO A 119 38.44 25.82 10.24
N GLY A 120 38.63 26.14 8.97
CA GLY A 120 38.60 25.18 7.87
C GLY A 120 37.20 24.88 7.30
N LYS A 121 36.14 25.56 7.76
CA LYS A 121 34.76 25.35 7.27
C LYS A 121 34.55 25.62 5.77
N ASP A 122 35.44 26.41 5.18
CA ASP A 122 35.39 26.83 3.77
C ASP A 122 36.35 26.00 2.89
N LEU A 123 36.98 24.94 3.41
CA LEU A 123 37.85 24.05 2.64
C LEU A 123 37.04 23.27 1.59
N GLU A 124 37.68 22.95 0.48
CA GLU A 124 37.09 22.04 -0.52
C GLU A 124 36.76 20.67 0.12
N GLY A 125 35.61 20.09 -0.17
CA GLY A 125 35.15 18.86 0.43
C GLY A 125 34.38 19.03 1.77
N VAL A 126 34.18 20.28 2.22
CA VAL A 126 33.29 20.61 3.33
C VAL A 126 31.97 21.11 2.75
N ILE A 127 30.91 20.38 3.02
CA ILE A 127 29.58 20.66 2.45
C ILE A 127 28.49 20.58 3.50
N ALA A 128 27.33 21.12 3.18
CA ALA A 128 26.09 20.83 3.89
C ALA A 128 25.35 19.61 3.30
N TYR A 129 24.17 19.31 3.82
CA TYR A 129 23.22 18.37 3.19
C TYR A 129 21.83 18.98 3.24
N ARG A 130 21.38 19.58 2.11
CA ARG A 130 20.12 20.30 2.10
C ARG A 130 19.31 20.13 0.81
N ASP A 131 19.97 20.07 -0.35
CA ASP A 131 19.30 20.11 -1.65
C ASP A 131 19.91 19.10 -2.64
N ILE A 132 19.43 19.15 -3.88
CA ILE A 132 19.89 18.26 -4.97
C ILE A 132 21.38 18.50 -5.28
N ALA A 133 21.87 19.75 -5.22
CA ALA A 133 23.27 20.05 -5.51
C ALA A 133 24.20 19.43 -4.44
N ASP A 134 23.84 19.53 -3.16
CA ASP A 134 24.56 18.88 -2.07
C ASP A 134 24.56 17.35 -2.25
N THR A 135 23.41 16.78 -2.59
CA THR A 135 23.26 15.34 -2.82
C THR A 135 24.14 14.86 -3.97
N ASN A 136 24.15 15.57 -5.09
CA ASN A 136 24.99 15.25 -6.25
C ASN A 136 26.49 15.34 -5.89
N THR A 137 26.88 16.37 -5.13
CA THR A 137 28.26 16.53 -4.64
C THR A 137 28.69 15.34 -3.76
N MET A 138 27.82 14.86 -2.88
CA MET A 138 28.08 13.67 -2.07
C MET A 138 28.18 12.39 -2.92
N ILE A 139 27.31 12.23 -3.91
CA ILE A 139 27.36 11.10 -4.84
C ILE A 139 28.68 11.11 -5.63
N GLU A 140 29.07 12.26 -6.14
CA GLU A 140 30.33 12.42 -6.88
C GLU A 140 31.55 12.16 -5.99
N ALA A 141 31.56 12.71 -4.77
CA ALA A 141 32.63 12.50 -3.80
C ALA A 141 32.80 11.01 -3.47
N ALA A 142 31.71 10.26 -3.31
CA ALA A 142 31.75 8.83 -3.02
C ALA A 142 32.39 7.99 -4.15
N THR A 143 32.44 8.50 -5.39
CA THR A 143 33.15 7.81 -6.50
C THR A 143 34.67 8.02 -6.49
N ARG A 144 35.15 9.07 -5.80
CA ARG A 144 36.55 9.51 -5.87
C ARG A 144 37.30 9.29 -4.55
N TYR A 145 36.60 9.33 -3.43
CA TYR A 145 37.18 9.39 -2.09
C TYR A 145 36.67 8.26 -1.19
N LYS A 146 37.40 8.02 -0.10
CA LYS A 146 37.15 6.85 0.77
C LYS A 146 36.58 7.22 2.14
N HIS A 147 36.98 8.38 2.71
CA HIS A 147 36.68 8.71 4.09
C HIS A 147 35.69 9.88 4.16
N ALA A 148 34.56 9.66 4.77
CA ALA A 148 33.60 10.73 5.06
C ALA A 148 33.43 10.91 6.57
N VAL A 149 33.34 12.16 6.99
CA VAL A 149 32.94 12.52 8.34
C VAL A 149 31.64 13.30 8.30
N VAL A 150 30.62 12.82 9.01
CA VAL A 150 29.34 13.52 9.16
C VAL A 150 29.29 14.16 10.54
N ILE A 151 29.20 15.47 10.62
CA ILE A 151 29.10 16.24 11.87
C ILE A 151 27.62 16.47 12.19
N GLY A 152 27.08 15.66 13.11
CA GLY A 152 25.68 15.69 13.54
C GLY A 152 25.07 14.30 13.55
N GLY A 153 24.72 13.76 14.72
CA GLY A 153 24.06 12.47 14.93
C GLY A 153 22.52 12.58 15.01
N GLY A 154 21.94 13.63 14.43
CA GLY A 154 20.51 13.78 14.26
C GLY A 154 20.00 13.10 12.99
N LEU A 155 18.69 13.21 12.72
CA LEU A 155 17.99 12.52 11.61
C LEU A 155 18.73 12.65 10.28
N LEU A 156 18.95 13.87 9.81
CA LEU A 156 19.56 14.13 8.49
C LEU A 156 21.01 13.67 8.42
N GLY A 157 21.76 13.78 9.54
CA GLY A 157 23.15 13.32 9.58
C GLY A 157 23.27 11.81 9.50
N LEU A 158 22.39 11.06 10.17
CA LEU A 158 22.36 9.59 10.09
C LEU A 158 21.92 9.11 8.70
N GLU A 159 20.99 9.81 8.06
CA GLU A 159 20.59 9.52 6.68
C GLU A 159 21.74 9.78 5.69
N ALA A 160 22.45 10.90 5.83
CA ALA A 160 23.64 11.19 5.03
C ALA A 160 24.74 10.13 5.22
N ALA A 161 25.04 9.78 6.48
CA ALA A 161 26.04 8.77 6.82
C ALA A 161 25.71 7.42 6.21
N ASN A 162 24.45 6.97 6.34
CA ASN A 162 24.00 5.73 5.74
C ASN A 162 24.09 5.74 4.21
N GLY A 163 23.65 6.82 3.56
CA GLY A 163 23.70 6.94 2.11
C GLY A 163 25.13 6.88 1.57
N LEU A 164 26.07 7.58 2.23
CA LEU A 164 27.49 7.55 1.86
C LEU A 164 28.12 6.16 2.11
N MET A 165 27.76 5.48 3.20
CA MET A 165 28.22 4.13 3.49
C MET A 165 27.72 3.14 2.42
N LEU A 166 26.46 3.22 2.01
CA LEU A 166 25.91 2.37 0.95
C LEU A 166 26.59 2.63 -0.40
N ARG A 167 27.18 3.81 -0.62
CA ARG A 167 28.01 4.13 -1.78
C ARG A 167 29.48 3.72 -1.62
N GLY A 168 29.83 3.00 -0.55
CA GLY A 168 31.15 2.41 -0.36
C GLY A 168 32.15 3.25 0.40
N MET A 169 31.74 4.40 0.97
CA MET A 169 32.64 5.21 1.81
C MET A 169 32.77 4.63 3.23
N GLN A 170 33.92 4.83 3.86
CA GLN A 170 34.11 4.64 5.30
C GLN A 170 33.61 5.89 6.01
N VAL A 171 32.55 5.75 6.79
CA VAL A 171 31.86 6.90 7.38
C VAL A 171 32.02 6.93 8.90
N SER A 172 32.43 8.07 9.42
CA SER A 172 32.45 8.38 10.85
C SER A 172 31.45 9.50 11.16
N VAL A 173 30.56 9.27 12.11
CA VAL A 173 29.59 10.26 12.58
C VAL A 173 30.08 10.86 13.89
N VAL A 174 30.25 12.18 13.89
CA VAL A 174 30.66 12.97 15.06
C VAL A 174 29.41 13.56 15.71
N HIS A 175 29.21 13.33 16.99
CA HIS A 175 28.05 13.85 17.70
C HIS A 175 28.45 14.40 19.07
N VAL A 176 28.02 15.64 19.37
CA VAL A 176 28.39 16.33 20.60
C VAL A 176 27.56 15.90 21.80
N ALA A 177 26.32 15.46 21.59
CA ALA A 177 25.44 14.97 22.64
C ALA A 177 25.82 13.54 23.09
N PRO A 178 25.35 13.08 24.26
CA PRO A 178 25.73 11.78 24.84
C PRO A 178 25.11 10.57 24.15
N TRP A 179 24.08 10.74 23.30
CA TRP A 179 23.49 9.68 22.49
C TRP A 179 22.93 10.25 21.19
N LEU A 180 22.62 9.38 20.21
CA LEU A 180 22.10 9.77 18.91
C LEU A 180 20.66 10.26 19.01
N MET A 181 20.31 11.26 18.20
CA MET A 181 18.95 11.80 18.10
C MET A 181 18.37 12.25 19.45
N GLU A 182 19.15 12.91 20.28
CA GLU A 182 18.79 13.34 21.64
C GLU A 182 17.53 14.22 21.72
N ARG A 183 17.13 14.80 20.61
CA ARG A 183 15.89 15.59 20.50
C ARG A 183 14.65 14.74 20.19
N GLN A 184 14.83 13.49 19.77
CA GLN A 184 13.77 12.58 19.37
C GLN A 184 13.78 11.28 20.15
N LEU A 185 14.90 10.86 20.74
CA LEU A 185 15.05 9.59 21.45
C LEU A 185 15.60 9.84 22.85
N ASP A 186 15.20 9.00 23.78
CA ASP A 186 15.88 8.92 25.06
C ASP A 186 17.21 8.15 24.96
N ASP A 187 17.96 8.14 26.06
CA ASP A 187 19.27 7.48 26.14
C ASP A 187 19.25 6.00 25.71
N THR A 188 18.23 5.27 26.13
CA THR A 188 18.10 3.82 25.81
C THR A 188 17.86 3.59 24.33
N ALA A 189 16.89 4.27 23.76
CA ALA A 189 16.58 4.15 22.33
C ALA A 189 17.73 4.68 21.45
N GLY A 190 18.40 5.76 21.85
CA GLY A 190 19.55 6.31 21.16
C GLY A 190 20.76 5.37 21.14
N LYS A 191 21.02 4.65 22.23
CA LYS A 191 22.08 3.63 22.30
C LYS A 191 21.75 2.37 21.50
N LEU A 192 20.49 1.94 21.49
CA LEU A 192 20.03 0.84 20.62
C LEU A 192 20.20 1.19 19.15
N LEU A 193 19.85 2.41 18.76
CA LEU A 193 20.07 2.93 17.41
C LEU A 193 21.55 2.93 17.04
N GLN A 194 22.41 3.47 17.91
CA GLN A 194 23.86 3.47 17.70
C GLN A 194 24.38 2.05 17.46
N LYS A 195 24.07 1.11 18.34
CA LYS A 195 24.51 -0.30 18.24
C LYS A 195 24.08 -0.95 16.91
N SER A 196 22.86 -0.69 16.47
CA SER A 196 22.33 -1.20 15.19
C SER A 196 23.05 -0.61 13.98
N LEU A 197 23.41 0.67 14.03
CA LEU A 197 24.12 1.34 12.94
C LEU A 197 25.62 0.97 12.92
N GLU A 198 26.23 0.76 14.08
CA GLU A 198 27.61 0.23 14.21
C GLU A 198 27.73 -1.19 13.63
N ALA A 199 26.73 -2.04 13.87
CA ALA A 199 26.66 -3.37 13.27
C ALA A 199 26.57 -3.37 11.73
N ARG A 200 26.16 -2.25 11.13
CA ARG A 200 26.13 -2.03 9.67
C ARG A 200 27.42 -1.42 9.11
N GLY A 201 28.37 -1.04 9.97
CA GLY A 201 29.66 -0.51 9.56
C GLY A 201 29.88 0.98 9.74
N LEU A 202 28.90 1.73 10.27
CA LEU A 202 29.12 3.13 10.67
C LEU A 202 29.98 3.22 11.92
N LYS A 203 30.81 4.25 12.01
CA LYS A 203 31.60 4.55 13.21
C LYS A 203 31.02 5.78 13.89
N PHE A 204 30.97 5.78 15.21
CA PHE A 204 30.45 6.91 15.99
C PHE A 204 31.49 7.45 16.96
N LEU A 205 31.57 8.79 17.01
CA LEU A 205 32.35 9.56 17.96
C LEU A 205 31.36 10.40 18.79
N ILE A 206 30.85 9.80 19.85
CA ILE A 206 29.84 10.38 20.73
C ILE A 206 30.54 11.25 21.81
N GLY A 207 29.95 12.41 22.12
CA GLY A 207 30.53 13.40 23.02
C GLY A 207 31.73 14.16 22.42
N ALA A 208 32.07 13.90 21.15
CA ALA A 208 33.21 14.49 20.49
C ALA A 208 32.90 15.93 20.03
N ASN A 209 33.79 16.85 20.37
CA ASN A 209 33.62 18.26 20.10
C ASN A 209 34.62 18.71 19.00
N THR A 210 34.14 19.00 17.81
CA THR A 210 34.97 19.41 16.68
C THR A 210 35.60 20.77 16.96
N GLN A 211 36.91 20.85 16.80
CA GLN A 211 37.68 22.10 16.99
C GLN A 211 38.01 22.79 15.66
N ALA A 212 38.50 22.04 14.68
CA ALA A 212 38.90 22.55 13.38
C ALA A 212 38.82 21.48 12.30
N LEU A 213 38.78 21.91 11.05
CA LEU A 213 38.95 21.06 9.87
C LEU A 213 40.36 21.37 9.30
N ILE A 214 41.17 20.32 9.11
CA ILE A 214 42.52 20.40 8.65
C ILE A 214 42.55 20.18 7.15
N GLY A 215 43.20 21.09 6.42
CA GLY A 215 43.38 21.00 4.97
C GLY A 215 44.83 20.74 4.57
N ASP A 216 45.03 20.33 3.33
CA ASP A 216 46.36 20.30 2.71
C ASP A 216 46.93 21.72 2.63
N ARG A 217 48.09 21.92 3.17
CA ARG A 217 48.76 23.24 3.21
C ARG A 217 49.60 23.46 1.95
N GLU A 218 48.99 23.53 0.79
CA GLU A 218 49.67 24.17 -0.34
C GLU A 218 49.50 25.71 -0.25
N ALA A 219 50.59 26.42 -0.23
CA ALA A 219 50.64 27.88 -0.06
C ALA A 219 49.84 28.59 -1.17
N GLY A 220 48.72 29.27 -0.78
CA GLY A 220 48.02 30.23 -1.63
C GLY A 220 46.74 29.74 -2.30
N LYS A 221 46.30 28.53 -2.06
CA LYS A 221 44.96 28.00 -2.49
C LYS A 221 44.15 27.59 -1.27
N ALA A 222 42.86 27.76 -1.30
CA ALA A 222 41.97 27.10 -0.34
C ALA A 222 42.16 25.59 -0.51
N GLY A 223 42.84 24.94 0.46
CA GLY A 223 43.17 23.52 0.41
C GLY A 223 41.91 22.65 0.56
N ARG A 224 42.07 21.37 0.26
CA ARG A 224 41.03 20.37 0.46
C ARG A 224 41.09 19.84 1.89
N VAL A 225 39.94 19.46 2.48
CA VAL A 225 39.88 18.84 3.79
C VAL A 225 40.56 17.47 3.78
N MET A 226 41.39 17.20 4.82
CA MET A 226 42.11 15.95 5.03
C MET A 226 41.77 15.27 6.37
N ALA A 227 41.39 16.05 7.38
CA ALA A 227 41.07 15.53 8.69
C ALA A 227 40.11 16.45 9.47
N VAL A 228 39.42 15.88 10.42
CA VAL A 228 38.65 16.57 11.46
C VAL A 228 39.41 16.47 12.77
N GLN A 229 39.74 17.61 13.39
CA GLN A 229 40.43 17.70 14.67
C GLN A 229 39.42 18.00 15.79
N PHE A 230 39.58 17.31 16.92
CA PHE A 230 38.73 17.49 18.08
C PHE A 230 39.44 18.27 19.20
N LYS A 231 38.67 18.76 20.18
CA LYS A 231 39.19 19.53 21.30
C LYS A 231 40.16 18.79 22.22
N ASP A 232 40.09 17.45 22.23
CA ASP A 232 41.02 16.58 22.95
C ASP A 232 42.36 16.36 22.22
N GLY A 233 42.50 16.93 21.05
CA GLY A 233 43.68 16.81 20.19
C GLY A 233 43.70 15.61 19.27
N THR A 234 42.69 14.77 19.30
CA THR A 234 42.58 13.61 18.37
C THR A 234 42.13 14.06 16.99
N GLU A 235 42.48 13.30 15.97
CA GLU A 235 42.13 13.59 14.57
C GLU A 235 41.54 12.37 13.89
N VAL A 236 40.59 12.58 12.97
CA VAL A 236 40.02 11.55 12.11
C VAL A 236 40.17 11.93 10.64
N PRO A 237 40.72 11.08 9.77
CA PRO A 237 40.87 11.38 8.35
C PRO A 237 39.50 11.62 7.69
N ALA A 238 39.45 12.60 6.80
CA ALA A 238 38.25 13.00 6.08
C ALA A 238 38.58 13.56 4.70
N ASP A 239 38.08 12.93 3.66
CA ASP A 239 38.11 13.45 2.29
C ASP A 239 36.85 14.28 1.99
N LEU A 240 35.78 14.01 2.75
CA LEU A 240 34.50 14.68 2.70
C LEU A 240 34.00 14.96 4.12
N VAL A 241 33.61 16.20 4.41
CA VAL A 241 32.95 16.55 5.67
C VAL A 241 31.54 17.07 5.38
N VAL A 242 30.53 16.40 5.91
CA VAL A 242 29.13 16.80 5.79
C VAL A 242 28.66 17.45 7.08
N MET A 243 28.31 18.71 7.05
CA MET A 243 27.77 19.45 8.19
C MET A 243 26.25 19.28 8.28
N ALA A 244 25.81 18.43 9.20
CA ALA A 244 24.40 18.13 9.48
C ALA A 244 24.02 18.52 10.94
N ALA A 245 24.55 19.63 11.42
CA ALA A 245 24.42 20.11 12.80
C ALA A 245 23.11 20.92 13.08
N GLY A 246 22.13 20.79 12.21
CA GLY A 246 20.82 21.44 12.32
C GLY A 246 20.54 22.47 11.22
N ILE A 247 19.40 23.13 11.33
CA ILE A 247 18.93 24.14 10.37
C ILE A 247 18.55 25.44 11.08
N ARG A 248 18.54 26.52 10.32
CA ARG A 248 18.03 27.83 10.78
C ARG A 248 17.03 28.37 9.76
N PRO A 249 15.90 28.94 10.20
CA PRO A 249 14.96 29.64 9.31
C PRO A 249 15.68 30.63 8.39
N ASN A 250 15.36 30.60 7.11
CA ASN A 250 15.92 31.53 6.15
C ASN A 250 15.13 32.84 6.16
N THR A 251 15.58 33.78 6.95
CA THR A 251 14.95 35.10 7.16
C THR A 251 15.63 36.21 6.40
N GLU A 252 16.72 35.95 5.66
CA GLU A 252 17.57 36.96 4.99
C GLU A 252 16.74 37.97 4.17
N LEU A 253 15.87 37.49 3.27
CA LEU A 253 15.02 38.37 2.48
C LEU A 253 14.02 39.15 3.35
N ALA A 254 13.41 38.47 4.32
CA ALA A 254 12.42 39.08 5.19
C ALA A 254 12.99 40.18 6.07
N GLU A 255 14.17 39.97 6.65
CA GLU A 255 14.92 41.00 7.42
C GLU A 255 15.31 42.18 6.54
N LYS A 256 15.86 41.91 5.35
CA LYS A 256 16.26 42.96 4.39
C LYS A 256 15.10 43.89 4.01
N ILE A 257 13.91 43.35 3.83
CA ILE A 257 12.71 44.12 3.47
C ILE A 257 11.93 44.64 4.69
N GLY A 258 12.51 44.52 5.90
CA GLY A 258 11.95 45.03 7.15
C GLY A 258 10.71 44.31 7.68
N LEU A 259 10.58 42.99 7.45
CA LEU A 259 9.60 42.17 8.16
C LEU A 259 10.13 41.82 9.57
N HIS A 260 9.24 41.72 10.54
CA HIS A 260 9.62 41.32 11.88
C HIS A 260 10.00 39.85 11.93
N CYS A 261 11.25 39.57 12.33
CA CYS A 261 11.78 38.21 12.46
C CYS A 261 12.22 37.93 13.91
N ASN A 262 11.77 36.80 14.45
CA ASN A 262 12.25 36.27 15.71
C ASN A 262 12.26 34.75 15.64
N ARG A 263 13.44 34.13 15.51
CA ARG A 263 13.63 32.71 15.19
C ARG A 263 12.91 32.23 13.92
N GLY A 264 12.50 33.17 13.06
CA GLY A 264 11.74 32.98 11.83
C GLY A 264 10.90 34.22 11.54
N ILE A 265 10.25 34.29 10.40
CA ILE A 265 9.33 35.38 10.03
C ILE A 265 8.08 35.25 10.90
N VAL A 266 7.83 36.24 11.74
CA VAL A 266 6.72 36.17 12.71
C VAL A 266 5.39 36.34 11.99
N VAL A 267 4.51 35.33 12.18
CA VAL A 267 3.19 35.27 11.55
C VAL A 267 2.06 35.16 12.59
N THR A 268 0.89 35.60 12.18
CA THR A 268 -0.37 35.49 12.92
C THR A 268 -0.97 34.08 12.75
N ASP A 269 -2.09 33.82 13.41
CA ASP A 269 -2.87 32.58 13.29
C ASP A 269 -3.43 32.33 11.87
N THR A 270 -3.38 33.35 10.98
CA THR A 270 -3.78 33.26 9.55
C THR A 270 -2.59 33.17 8.61
N MET A 271 -1.38 32.99 9.14
CA MET A 271 -0.11 32.97 8.39
C MET A 271 0.26 34.29 7.73
N GLN A 272 -0.42 35.40 8.04
CA GLN A 272 0.02 36.74 7.63
C GLN A 272 1.19 37.17 8.48
N THR A 273 2.15 37.90 7.88
CA THR A 273 3.21 38.53 8.68
C THR A 273 2.64 39.61 9.56
N VAL A 274 3.17 39.76 10.78
CA VAL A 274 2.70 40.82 11.73
C VAL A 274 3.05 42.22 11.24
N THR A 275 3.96 42.34 10.28
CA THR A 275 4.45 43.64 9.75
C THR A 275 3.62 44.14 8.58
N ASP A 276 3.17 43.25 7.67
CA ASP A 276 2.41 43.61 6.49
C ASP A 276 1.35 42.52 6.21
N PRO A 277 0.04 42.81 6.35
CA PRO A 277 -1.02 41.84 6.19
C PRO A 277 -1.21 41.35 4.74
N ARG A 278 -0.53 41.90 3.76
CA ARG A 278 -0.50 41.44 2.38
C ARG A 278 0.57 40.40 2.13
N ILE A 279 1.48 40.21 3.08
CA ILE A 279 2.60 39.27 3.02
C ILE A 279 2.31 38.11 3.97
N TYR A 280 2.36 36.91 3.43
CA TYR A 280 2.15 35.65 4.15
C TYR A 280 3.48 34.92 4.23
N SER A 281 3.64 34.06 5.23
CA SER A 281 4.76 33.15 5.31
C SER A 281 4.34 31.79 5.86
N VAL A 282 4.82 30.73 5.24
CA VAL A 282 4.63 29.34 5.66
C VAL A 282 5.91 28.55 5.47
N GLY A 283 6.03 27.44 6.18
CA GLY A 283 7.20 26.59 6.07
C GLY A 283 8.25 26.87 7.14
N GLU A 284 9.44 26.34 6.96
CA GLU A 284 10.54 26.42 7.93
C GLU A 284 11.03 27.84 8.19
N CYS A 285 10.74 28.80 7.30
CA CYS A 285 11.07 30.20 7.49
C CYS A 285 10.10 30.93 8.43
N ALA A 286 8.89 30.41 8.65
CA ALA A 286 7.86 31.04 9.45
C ALA A 286 7.98 30.68 10.94
N ALA A 287 7.72 31.67 11.81
CA ALA A 287 7.60 31.47 13.26
C ALA A 287 6.21 31.86 13.73
N HIS A 288 5.46 30.89 14.23
CA HIS A 288 4.13 31.09 14.78
C HIS A 288 4.17 30.94 16.29
N ARG A 289 3.72 31.96 17.04
CA ARG A 289 3.74 32.00 18.51
C ARG A 289 5.12 31.64 19.10
N GLY A 290 6.19 32.07 18.44
CA GLY A 290 7.58 31.84 18.86
C GLY A 290 8.17 30.48 18.49
N ILE A 291 7.42 29.64 17.76
CA ILE A 291 7.87 28.31 17.32
C ILE A 291 8.05 28.29 15.79
N ALA A 292 9.23 27.89 15.35
CA ALA A 292 9.50 27.52 13.97
C ALA A 292 9.60 25.98 13.87
N TYR A 293 8.87 25.40 12.94
CA TYR A 293 8.79 23.95 12.75
C TYR A 293 9.75 23.49 11.65
N GLY A 294 10.45 22.38 11.89
CA GLY A 294 11.36 21.76 10.91
C GLY A 294 10.83 20.40 10.38
N LEU A 295 9.58 20.06 10.63
CA LEU A 295 8.93 18.84 10.16
C LEU A 295 7.81 19.19 9.18
N VAL A 296 7.57 18.34 8.17
CA VAL A 296 6.66 18.64 7.04
C VAL A 296 5.19 18.76 7.48
N ALA A 297 4.72 17.94 8.40
CA ALA A 297 3.30 17.93 8.79
C ALA A 297 2.81 19.30 9.30
N PRO A 298 3.48 19.96 10.26
CA PRO A 298 3.11 21.31 10.68
C PRO A 298 3.11 22.33 9.54
N LEU A 299 4.06 22.21 8.61
CA LEU A 299 4.18 23.15 7.49
C LEU A 299 3.02 23.01 6.50
N PHE A 300 2.49 21.80 6.32
CA PHE A 300 1.32 21.58 5.47
C PHE A 300 0.03 22.03 6.15
N GLU A 301 -0.07 21.91 7.48
CA GLU A 301 -1.17 22.51 8.26
C GLU A 301 -1.16 24.03 8.13
N GLN A 302 0.02 24.68 8.25
CA GLN A 302 0.20 26.10 7.98
C GLN A 302 -0.25 26.47 6.56
N GLY A 303 0.18 25.68 5.56
CA GLY A 303 -0.17 25.89 4.15
C GLY A 303 -1.67 25.83 3.91
N LYS A 304 -2.37 24.89 4.54
CA LYS A 304 -3.83 24.77 4.44
C LYS A 304 -4.56 25.99 5.04
N VAL A 305 -4.13 26.45 6.21
CA VAL A 305 -4.71 27.65 6.83
C VAL A 305 -4.40 28.91 6.00
N CYS A 306 -3.17 29.06 5.53
CA CYS A 306 -2.77 30.14 4.64
C CYS A 306 -3.62 30.18 3.37
N ALA A 307 -3.83 29.04 2.74
CA ALA A 307 -4.64 28.91 1.53
C ALA A 307 -6.10 29.35 1.75
N THR A 308 -6.74 28.95 2.86
CA THR A 308 -8.11 29.38 3.18
C THR A 308 -8.20 30.89 3.37
N HIS A 309 -7.20 31.51 3.97
CA HIS A 309 -7.17 32.96 4.15
C HIS A 309 -6.87 33.70 2.84
N LEU A 310 -5.93 33.20 2.02
CA LEU A 310 -5.67 33.72 0.67
C LEU A 310 -6.89 33.62 -0.23
N ALA A 311 -7.70 32.57 -0.09
CA ALA A 311 -8.95 32.38 -0.82
C ALA A 311 -10.07 33.32 -0.34
N GLU A 312 -9.80 34.23 0.61
CA GLU A 312 -10.77 35.14 1.26
C GLU A 312 -11.89 34.41 2.02
N PHE A 313 -11.70 33.13 2.32
CA PHE A 313 -12.64 32.30 3.10
C PHE A 313 -12.52 32.55 4.62
N GLY A 314 -11.37 32.96 5.12
CA GLY A 314 -11.10 33.62 6.42
C GLY A 314 -11.39 32.85 7.71
N ILE A 315 -11.89 31.63 7.66
CA ILE A 315 -12.34 30.86 8.85
C ILE A 315 -11.24 30.04 9.53
N GLY A 316 -10.20 29.63 8.76
CA GLY A 316 -9.09 28.81 9.28
C GLY A 316 -8.17 29.60 10.24
N ARG A 317 -7.74 28.96 11.33
CA ARG A 317 -6.73 29.49 12.26
C ARG A 317 -5.74 28.38 12.56
N TYR A 318 -4.47 28.72 12.49
CA TYR A 318 -3.39 27.84 12.92
C TYR A 318 -3.14 28.05 14.41
N THR A 319 -3.33 27.03 15.22
CA THR A 319 -3.15 27.11 16.68
C THR A 319 -1.85 26.48 17.17
N GLY A 320 -1.04 25.99 16.27
CA GLY A 320 0.16 25.21 16.51
C GLY A 320 -0.07 23.73 16.21
N SER A 321 1.01 22.98 16.06
CA SER A 321 0.98 21.53 15.78
C SER A 321 1.70 20.77 16.87
N GLN A 322 1.12 19.66 17.29
CA GLN A 322 1.86 18.63 18.01
C GLN A 322 2.63 17.79 16.99
N THR A 323 3.85 17.44 17.32
CA THR A 323 4.73 16.72 16.40
C THR A 323 5.03 15.32 16.89
N SER A 324 5.13 14.40 15.95
CA SER A 324 5.75 13.08 16.13
C SER A 324 6.90 12.91 15.16
N THR A 325 7.90 12.16 15.57
CA THR A 325 9.02 11.78 14.69
C THR A 325 8.93 10.30 14.39
N LYS A 326 8.95 9.95 13.11
CA LYS A 326 9.15 8.58 12.64
C LYS A 326 10.37 8.59 11.75
N LEU A 327 11.41 7.85 12.14
CA LEU A 327 12.63 7.70 11.38
C LEU A 327 12.60 6.36 10.65
N LYS A 328 13.00 6.37 9.40
CA LYS A 328 13.26 5.18 8.63
C LYS A 328 14.66 5.24 8.05
N VAL A 329 15.66 4.97 8.86
CA VAL A 329 17.02 4.69 8.37
C VAL A 329 17.09 3.21 8.05
N THR A 330 16.98 2.87 6.76
CA THR A 330 17.23 1.52 6.23
C THR A 330 16.74 0.38 7.12
N GLY A 331 15.42 0.29 7.34
CA GLY A 331 14.82 -0.83 8.07
C GLY A 331 14.91 -0.77 9.60
N ILE A 332 15.30 0.38 10.19
CA ILE A 332 15.13 0.64 11.62
C ILE A 332 13.91 1.50 11.80
N ASP A 333 12.92 0.98 12.50
CA ASP A 333 11.69 1.68 12.82
C ASP A 333 11.80 2.37 14.18
N LEU A 334 11.60 3.69 14.18
CA LEU A 334 11.64 4.55 15.36
C LEU A 334 10.40 5.43 15.40
N PHE A 335 9.89 5.65 16.58
CA PHE A 335 8.79 6.57 16.80
C PHE A 335 8.98 7.32 18.11
N SER A 336 8.75 8.63 18.10
CA SER A 336 8.61 9.42 19.32
C SER A 336 7.60 10.54 19.16
N ALA A 337 6.92 10.89 20.25
CA ALA A 337 5.95 11.96 20.28
C ALA A 337 5.85 12.57 21.68
N GLY A 338 5.50 13.85 21.74
CA GLY A 338 5.27 14.57 22.99
C GLY A 338 6.48 14.65 23.92
N ASN A 339 6.22 14.67 25.22
CA ASN A 339 7.26 14.67 26.26
C ASN A 339 7.76 13.24 26.53
N PHE A 340 8.47 12.65 25.56
CA PHE A 340 9.01 11.29 25.69
C PHE A 340 10.17 11.16 26.69
N MET A 341 10.80 12.26 27.07
CA MET A 341 11.84 12.26 28.09
C MET A 341 11.27 12.02 29.50
N GLY A 342 10.03 12.42 29.74
CA GLY A 342 9.43 12.35 31.05
C GLY A 342 9.84 13.53 31.95
N GLY A 343 9.86 13.29 33.27
CA GLY A 343 10.21 14.27 34.29
C GLY A 343 9.82 13.78 35.68
N ALA A 344 10.22 14.49 36.70
CA ALA A 344 9.99 14.09 38.09
C ALA A 344 8.48 13.98 38.49
N ASP A 345 7.62 14.63 37.71
CA ASP A 345 6.15 14.67 37.90
C ASP A 345 5.43 13.76 36.89
N CYS A 346 6.15 12.87 36.22
CA CYS A 346 5.60 11.93 35.24
C CYS A 346 5.82 10.49 35.70
N GLU A 347 4.89 9.64 35.33
CA GLU A 347 5.00 8.20 35.47
C GLU A 347 5.47 7.60 34.13
N GLU A 348 6.28 6.53 34.18
CA GLU A 348 6.81 5.88 33.01
C GLU A 348 6.44 4.39 32.98
N ILE A 349 5.95 3.91 31.84
CA ILE A 349 5.79 2.48 31.58
C ILE A 349 6.81 2.11 30.51
N VAL A 350 7.68 1.12 30.80
CA VAL A 350 8.78 0.74 29.91
C VAL A 350 8.74 -0.75 29.64
N MET A 351 8.86 -1.10 28.36
CA MET A 351 9.12 -2.45 27.89
C MET A 351 10.43 -2.46 27.09
N SER A 352 11.37 -3.33 27.47
CA SER A 352 12.68 -3.39 26.85
C SER A 352 13.10 -4.83 26.58
N ASP A 353 13.33 -5.14 25.31
CA ASP A 353 13.96 -6.38 24.84
C ASP A 353 15.18 -6.03 23.98
N PRO A 354 16.37 -5.87 24.59
CA PRO A 354 17.59 -5.53 23.84
C PRO A 354 18.06 -6.61 22.88
N PHE A 355 17.69 -7.88 23.09
CA PHE A 355 18.03 -9.00 22.21
C PHE A 355 17.12 -9.04 20.99
N GLY A 356 15.82 -8.88 21.17
CA GLY A 356 14.84 -8.76 20.09
C GLY A 356 14.86 -7.42 19.40
N GLY A 357 15.62 -6.44 19.91
CA GLY A 357 15.70 -5.10 19.33
C GLY A 357 14.41 -4.32 19.47
N VAL A 358 13.72 -4.44 20.61
CA VAL A 358 12.46 -3.73 20.88
C VAL A 358 12.57 -2.89 22.15
N TYR A 359 12.17 -1.64 22.08
CA TYR A 359 12.02 -0.75 23.22
C TYR A 359 10.77 0.11 23.04
N LYS A 360 9.96 0.18 24.10
CA LYS A 360 8.77 1.05 24.18
C LYS A 360 8.77 1.74 25.54
N LYS A 361 8.65 3.06 25.53
CA LYS A 361 8.46 3.90 26.73
C LYS A 361 7.23 4.78 26.52
N LEU A 362 6.34 4.76 27.47
CA LEU A 362 5.15 5.61 27.54
C LEU A 362 5.27 6.51 28.78
N VAL A 363 5.06 7.79 28.60
CA VAL A 363 5.12 8.80 29.66
C VAL A 363 3.72 9.31 29.96
N ILE A 364 3.34 9.21 31.21
CA ILE A 364 2.00 9.51 31.70
C ILE A 364 2.09 10.64 32.72
N LYS A 365 1.18 11.59 32.61
CA LYS A 365 0.99 12.68 33.59
C LYS A 365 -0.49 12.99 33.76
N ASP A 366 -0.96 13.13 34.98
CA ASP A 366 -2.36 13.45 35.29
C ASP A 366 -3.35 12.49 34.57
N ASP A 367 -3.03 11.19 34.61
CA ASP A 367 -3.80 10.11 33.95
C ASP A 367 -3.98 10.32 32.45
N LYS A 368 -3.03 10.97 31.76
CA LYS A 368 -3.01 11.21 30.34
C LYS A 368 -1.65 10.78 29.74
N LEU A 369 -1.69 10.22 28.55
CA LEU A 369 -0.47 9.98 27.81
C LEU A 369 0.09 11.34 27.33
N VAL A 370 1.31 11.67 27.74
CA VAL A 370 1.99 12.92 27.38
C VAL A 370 3.23 12.71 26.54
N GLY A 371 3.73 11.47 26.45
CA GLY A 371 4.88 11.16 25.61
C GLY A 371 4.99 9.68 25.28
N ALA A 372 5.63 9.37 24.18
CA ALA A 372 5.96 8.00 23.77
C ALA A 372 7.30 7.97 23.02
N CYS A 373 8.12 6.95 23.31
CA CYS A 373 9.37 6.66 22.59
C CYS A 373 9.42 5.16 22.26
N MET A 374 9.60 4.81 20.98
CA MET A 374 9.57 3.42 20.54
C MET A 374 10.74 3.15 19.58
N TYR A 375 11.32 1.96 19.70
CA TYR A 375 12.37 1.44 18.83
C TYR A 375 12.05 -0.01 18.45
N GLY A 376 12.20 -0.34 17.16
CA GLY A 376 11.94 -1.66 16.59
C GLY A 376 10.47 -1.92 16.31
N ASP A 377 9.62 -2.12 17.32
CA ASP A 377 8.18 -2.22 17.15
C ASP A 377 7.51 -0.86 17.35
N THR A 378 7.09 -0.25 16.26
CA THR A 378 6.43 1.07 16.23
C THR A 378 4.98 1.03 15.73
N VAL A 379 4.39 -0.16 15.66
CA VAL A 379 3.04 -0.37 15.09
C VAL A 379 1.99 0.52 15.75
N ASP A 380 2.00 0.64 17.07
CA ASP A 380 1.03 1.43 17.84
C ASP A 380 1.37 2.93 17.93
N GLY A 381 2.47 3.38 17.31
CA GLY A 381 2.91 4.78 17.41
C GLY A 381 1.83 5.80 17.01
N SER A 382 1.09 5.51 15.95
CA SER A 382 -0.01 6.37 15.48
C SER A 382 -1.16 6.45 16.47
N TRP A 383 -1.47 5.34 17.15
CA TRP A 383 -2.50 5.30 18.19
C TRP A 383 -2.07 6.07 19.44
N TYR A 384 -0.83 5.88 19.92
CA TYR A 384 -0.30 6.69 21.02
C TYR A 384 -0.31 8.18 20.68
N PHE A 385 0.04 8.54 19.44
CA PHE A 385 -0.01 9.94 19.01
C PHE A 385 -1.43 10.49 18.98
N LYS A 386 -2.43 9.68 18.61
CA LYS A 386 -3.85 10.03 18.69
C LYS A 386 -4.28 10.28 20.12
N LEU A 387 -3.96 9.38 21.05
CA LEU A 387 -4.26 9.55 22.50
C LEU A 387 -3.63 10.82 23.07
N LEU A 388 -2.39 11.11 22.69
CA LEU A 388 -1.65 12.31 23.09
C LEU A 388 -2.33 13.58 22.56
N ARG A 389 -2.76 13.60 21.31
CA ARG A 389 -3.47 14.73 20.70
C ARG A 389 -4.85 14.98 21.29
N GLU A 390 -5.58 13.92 21.57
CA GLU A 390 -6.91 14.00 22.19
C GLU A 390 -6.86 14.40 23.66
N GLY A 391 -5.73 14.11 24.33
CA GLY A 391 -5.56 14.42 25.77
C GLY A 391 -6.59 13.75 26.67
N ARG A 392 -7.14 12.59 26.22
CA ARG A 392 -8.12 11.85 27.01
C ARG A 392 -7.46 11.16 28.20
N THR A 393 -8.23 10.90 29.26
CA THR A 393 -7.79 10.05 30.36
C THR A 393 -7.63 8.61 29.90
N ILE A 394 -6.69 7.89 30.51
CA ILE A 394 -6.31 6.53 30.13
C ILE A 394 -6.61 5.49 31.23
N SER A 395 -7.30 5.90 32.31
CA SER A 395 -7.61 5.02 33.47
C SER A 395 -8.28 3.71 33.05
N ASP A 396 -9.15 3.76 32.02
CA ASP A 396 -9.92 2.64 31.49
C ASP A 396 -9.09 1.65 30.65
N ILE A 397 -7.92 2.06 30.20
CA ILE A 397 -7.05 1.28 29.31
C ILE A 397 -5.63 1.11 29.82
N ARG A 398 -5.33 1.63 30.99
CA ARG A 398 -3.96 1.75 31.53
C ARG A 398 -3.25 0.40 31.65
N ASP A 399 -3.93 -0.63 32.10
CA ASP A 399 -3.41 -1.98 32.26
C ASP A 399 -3.04 -2.67 30.92
N LYS A 400 -3.65 -2.23 29.84
CA LYS A 400 -3.44 -2.75 28.48
C LYS A 400 -2.66 -1.79 27.59
N LEU A 401 -2.39 -0.58 28.04
CA LEU A 401 -1.82 0.51 27.25
C LEU A 401 -0.51 0.09 26.55
N MET A 402 0.39 -0.60 27.24
CA MET A 402 1.70 -1.03 26.71
C MET A 402 1.58 -2.07 25.61
N PHE A 403 0.50 -2.86 25.62
CA PHE A 403 0.30 -3.95 24.65
C PHE A 403 -0.34 -3.51 23.33
N GLY A 404 -0.72 -2.21 23.23
CA GLY A 404 -1.23 -1.60 22.04
C GLY A 404 -2.75 -1.62 21.87
N GLU A 405 -3.22 -0.93 20.83
CA GLU A 405 -4.65 -0.74 20.54
C GLU A 405 -5.42 -2.06 20.38
N SER A 406 -4.78 -3.05 19.77
CA SER A 406 -5.38 -4.37 19.51
C SER A 406 -5.75 -5.15 20.78
N ASN A 407 -5.18 -4.78 21.92
CA ASN A 407 -5.44 -5.43 23.22
C ASN A 407 -6.46 -4.67 24.09
N ILE A 408 -7.03 -3.57 23.57
CA ILE A 408 -8.05 -2.78 24.23
C ILE A 408 -9.41 -3.16 23.67
N GLY A 409 -10.11 -4.02 24.38
CA GLY A 409 -11.41 -4.56 24.01
C GLY A 409 -11.45 -6.07 24.07
N ASP A 410 -12.61 -6.63 24.41
CA ASP A 410 -12.83 -8.08 24.53
C ASP A 410 -13.08 -8.74 23.15
N THR A 411 -12.21 -8.47 22.18
CA THR A 411 -12.28 -9.03 20.84
C THR A 411 -11.15 -10.02 20.65
N GLY A 412 -11.32 -11.21 21.17
CA GLY A 412 -10.54 -12.35 20.73
C GLY A 412 -10.64 -12.45 19.20
N HIS A 413 -9.50 -12.43 18.50
CA HIS A 413 -9.31 -12.75 17.07
C HIS A 413 -9.40 -11.64 16.02
N GLU A 414 -9.24 -10.35 16.32
CA GLU A 414 -9.07 -9.33 15.26
C GLU A 414 -7.65 -8.73 15.20
N GLY A 415 -6.63 -9.57 15.09
CA GLY A 415 -5.22 -9.16 15.01
C GLY A 415 -4.78 -8.46 13.72
N HIS A 416 -5.65 -8.14 12.75
CA HIS A 416 -5.20 -7.71 11.42
C HIS A 416 -5.99 -6.59 10.74
N ASN A 417 -6.82 -5.79 11.42
CA ASN A 417 -7.63 -4.81 10.68
C ASN A 417 -7.77 -3.43 11.34
N LYS A 418 -6.65 -2.82 11.75
CA LYS A 418 -6.64 -1.42 12.19
C LYS A 418 -7.21 -0.48 11.11
N ALA A 419 -6.80 -0.69 9.86
CA ALA A 419 -7.29 0.07 8.73
C ALA A 419 -8.79 -0.07 8.48
N ALA A 420 -9.36 -1.25 8.76
CA ALA A 420 -10.79 -1.49 8.60
C ALA A 420 -11.65 -0.77 9.65
N ALA A 421 -11.18 -0.72 10.89
CA ALA A 421 -11.90 -0.14 12.02
C ALA A 421 -11.91 1.40 12.06
N MET A 422 -11.00 2.07 11.33
CA MET A 422 -10.95 3.53 11.25
C MET A 422 -12.23 4.09 10.62
N ALA A 423 -12.69 5.26 11.08
CA ALA A 423 -13.74 6.01 10.40
C ALA A 423 -13.21 6.62 9.09
N ASP A 424 -14.09 6.82 8.09
CA ASP A 424 -13.68 7.43 6.81
C ASP A 424 -13.14 8.86 6.96
N SER A 425 -13.52 9.56 8.03
CA SER A 425 -13.01 10.87 8.41
C SER A 425 -11.62 10.84 9.05
N ASP A 426 -11.15 9.67 9.50
CA ASP A 426 -9.88 9.54 10.21
C ASP A 426 -8.71 9.79 9.27
N GLU A 427 -7.76 10.55 9.77
CA GLU A 427 -6.57 10.95 9.02
C GLU A 427 -5.58 9.78 8.92
N VAL A 428 -5.26 9.38 7.69
CA VAL A 428 -4.28 8.34 7.35
C VAL A 428 -2.90 8.97 7.16
N CYS A 429 -2.84 10.09 6.48
CA CYS A 429 -1.58 10.78 6.17
C CYS A 429 -1.60 12.19 6.74
N GLY A 430 -1.03 12.39 7.93
CA GLY A 430 -0.95 13.67 8.61
C GLY A 430 -0.16 14.73 7.84
N CYS A 431 0.88 14.32 7.10
CA CYS A 431 1.68 15.24 6.29
C CYS A 431 0.87 15.89 5.16
N ASN A 432 -0.05 15.15 4.57
CA ASN A 432 -0.82 15.59 3.41
C ASN A 432 -2.31 15.77 3.70
N GLY A 433 -2.74 15.61 4.97
CA GLY A 433 -4.13 15.75 5.40
C GLY A 433 -5.08 14.80 4.68
N VAL A 434 -4.61 13.56 4.38
CA VAL A 434 -5.38 12.58 3.62
C VAL A 434 -6.10 11.64 4.56
N THR A 435 -7.43 11.58 4.46
CA THR A 435 -8.27 10.71 5.28
C THR A 435 -8.38 9.31 4.70
N LYS A 436 -8.81 8.34 5.53
CA LYS A 436 -9.15 6.98 5.08
C LYS A 436 -10.16 7.00 3.93
N GLY A 437 -11.22 7.78 4.05
CA GLY A 437 -12.24 7.91 3.00
C GLY A 437 -11.65 8.35 1.66
N THR A 438 -10.71 9.31 1.67
CA THR A 438 -10.02 9.78 0.46
C THR A 438 -9.18 8.66 -0.17
N VAL A 439 -8.42 7.91 0.64
CA VAL A 439 -7.59 6.79 0.16
C VAL A 439 -8.48 5.68 -0.38
N CYS A 440 -9.46 5.22 0.39
CA CYS A 440 -10.35 4.14 -0.02
C CYS A 440 -11.19 4.50 -1.26
N LYS A 441 -11.65 5.75 -1.36
CA LYS A 441 -12.37 6.25 -2.52
C LYS A 441 -11.50 6.23 -3.78
N ALA A 442 -10.27 6.73 -3.69
CA ALA A 442 -9.33 6.71 -4.81
C ALA A 442 -8.99 5.28 -5.25
N ILE A 443 -8.76 4.36 -4.30
CA ILE A 443 -8.52 2.95 -4.59
C ILE A 443 -9.71 2.33 -5.34
N LYS A 444 -10.95 2.62 -4.90
CA LYS A 444 -12.17 2.08 -5.51
C LYS A 444 -12.48 2.68 -6.88
N GLU A 445 -12.50 4.01 -6.98
CA GLU A 445 -12.93 4.72 -8.19
C GLU A 445 -11.91 4.63 -9.32
N LYS A 446 -10.62 4.54 -8.99
CA LYS A 446 -9.53 4.50 -9.97
C LYS A 446 -8.89 3.12 -10.11
N GLY A 447 -9.36 2.13 -9.35
CA GLY A 447 -8.82 0.77 -9.40
C GLY A 447 -7.34 0.71 -9.02
N LEU A 448 -6.91 1.41 -7.95
CA LEU A 448 -5.51 1.48 -7.57
C LEU A 448 -5.12 0.22 -6.79
N PHE A 449 -4.00 -0.41 -7.17
CA PHE A 449 -3.53 -1.67 -6.58
C PHE A 449 -2.14 -1.57 -5.96
N THR A 450 -1.43 -0.47 -6.18
CA THR A 450 -0.07 -0.28 -5.67
C THR A 450 0.00 0.94 -4.75
N LEU A 451 0.93 0.90 -3.80
CA LEU A 451 1.24 2.05 -2.95
C LEU A 451 1.62 3.29 -3.79
N GLU A 452 2.33 3.07 -4.90
CA GLU A 452 2.77 4.13 -5.80
C GLU A 452 1.58 4.84 -6.47
N GLU A 453 0.61 4.07 -6.94
CA GLU A 453 -0.62 4.64 -7.50
C GLU A 453 -1.41 5.43 -6.46
N VAL A 454 -1.51 4.92 -5.22
CA VAL A 454 -2.16 5.65 -4.14
C VAL A 454 -1.40 6.94 -3.81
N ARG A 455 -0.08 6.90 -3.75
CA ARG A 455 0.77 8.09 -3.59
C ARG A 455 0.51 9.13 -4.67
N LYS A 456 0.53 8.69 -5.93
CA LYS A 456 0.32 9.55 -7.10
C LYS A 456 -1.06 10.22 -7.08
N HIS A 457 -2.11 9.49 -6.73
CA HIS A 457 -3.49 9.98 -6.81
C HIS A 457 -4.01 10.65 -5.53
N THR A 458 -3.47 10.30 -4.36
CA THR A 458 -3.96 10.84 -3.08
C THR A 458 -2.91 11.64 -2.33
N LYS A 459 -1.64 11.52 -2.70
CA LYS A 459 -0.46 12.00 -1.97
C LYS A 459 -0.29 11.39 -0.57
N ALA A 460 -1.11 10.39 -0.18
CA ALA A 460 -0.89 9.61 1.01
C ALA A 460 0.44 8.86 0.88
N SER A 461 1.28 8.90 1.93
CA SER A 461 2.63 8.30 1.93
C SER A 461 3.63 8.91 0.92
N ALA A 462 3.31 10.05 0.28
CA ALA A 462 4.20 10.69 -0.69
C ALA A 462 5.24 11.63 -0.07
N SER A 463 5.10 12.02 1.21
CA SER A 463 5.99 12.98 1.87
C SER A 463 6.90 12.28 2.89
N CYS A 464 6.51 12.16 4.15
CA CYS A 464 7.35 11.58 5.20
C CYS A 464 7.37 10.05 5.23
N GLY A 465 6.47 9.38 4.50
CA GLY A 465 6.36 7.92 4.48
C GLY A 465 5.80 7.28 5.77
N SER A 466 5.49 8.06 6.81
CA SER A 466 5.02 7.53 8.11
C SER A 466 3.75 6.71 8.03
N CYS A 467 2.87 7.04 7.08
CA CYS A 467 1.60 6.34 6.87
C CYS A 467 1.71 5.17 5.88
N THR A 468 2.90 4.83 5.38
CA THR A 468 3.09 3.77 4.38
C THR A 468 2.40 2.47 4.80
N GLY A 469 2.70 1.96 5.99
CA GLY A 469 2.10 0.70 6.48
C GLY A 469 0.58 0.77 6.63
N LEU A 470 0.02 1.93 7.00
CA LEU A 470 -1.42 2.11 7.10
C LEU A 470 -2.09 2.21 5.72
N VAL A 471 -1.45 2.89 4.76
CA VAL A 471 -1.92 2.93 3.36
C VAL A 471 -1.86 1.54 2.72
N GLU A 472 -0.83 0.76 3.03
CA GLU A 472 -0.71 -0.64 2.60
C GLU A 472 -1.83 -1.51 3.18
N GLN A 473 -2.15 -1.37 4.46
CA GLN A 473 -3.30 -2.05 5.07
C GLN A 473 -4.62 -1.63 4.43
N LEU A 474 -4.80 -0.33 4.10
CA LEU A 474 -5.98 0.15 3.39
C LEU A 474 -6.06 -0.38 1.96
N LEU A 475 -4.93 -0.50 1.26
CA LEU A 475 -4.86 -1.17 -0.03
C LEU A 475 -5.24 -2.64 0.09
N MET A 476 -4.63 -3.39 1.02
CA MET A 476 -4.97 -4.80 1.27
C MET A 476 -6.45 -4.96 1.62
N PHE A 477 -6.98 -4.11 2.48
CA PHE A 477 -8.38 -4.11 2.89
C PHE A 477 -9.33 -3.71 1.76
N THR A 478 -8.98 -2.70 0.97
CA THR A 478 -9.86 -2.08 -0.03
C THR A 478 -9.75 -2.78 -1.39
N ALA A 479 -8.57 -3.21 -1.79
CA ALA A 479 -8.31 -3.92 -3.03
C ALA A 479 -8.40 -5.45 -2.90
N GLY A 480 -8.50 -5.99 -1.68
CA GLY A 480 -8.82 -7.41 -1.45
C GLY A 480 -7.68 -8.39 -1.65
N GLY A 481 -6.54 -8.20 -1.04
CA GLY A 481 -5.49 -9.23 -0.93
C GLY A 481 -4.44 -9.28 -2.04
N ASP A 482 -4.63 -8.56 -3.14
CA ASP A 482 -3.69 -8.53 -4.29
C ASP A 482 -2.82 -7.26 -4.32
N TYR A 483 -2.58 -6.69 -3.17
CA TYR A 483 -1.76 -5.50 -3.03
C TYR A 483 -0.26 -5.77 -3.27
N SER A 484 0.40 -4.89 -4.05
CA SER A 484 1.85 -4.90 -4.26
C SER A 484 2.52 -3.62 -3.73
N ALA A 485 3.48 -3.78 -2.82
CA ALA A 485 4.18 -2.65 -2.16
C ALA A 485 5.22 -1.94 -3.03
N THR A 486 5.54 -2.44 -4.21
CA THR A 486 6.57 -1.86 -5.08
C THR A 486 6.21 -1.96 -6.55
N PRO A 487 6.58 -0.98 -7.39
CA PRO A 487 6.54 -1.10 -8.85
C PRO A 487 7.59 -2.10 -9.40
N LYS A 488 8.40 -2.72 -8.56
CA LYS A 488 9.23 -3.86 -8.96
C LYS A 488 8.32 -5.03 -9.28
N LYS A 489 8.51 -5.67 -10.45
CA LYS A 489 7.94 -6.95 -10.85
C LYS A 489 7.64 -7.80 -9.63
N LYS A 490 6.35 -7.94 -9.26
CA LYS A 490 6.00 -8.80 -8.13
C LYS A 490 6.22 -10.23 -8.59
N ALA A 491 7.25 -10.85 -8.09
CA ALA A 491 7.46 -12.26 -8.28
C ALA A 491 6.24 -13.04 -7.78
N MET A 492 5.86 -14.08 -8.48
CA MET A 492 4.75 -14.97 -8.13
C MET A 492 4.89 -15.53 -6.70
N CYS A 493 6.11 -15.81 -6.30
CA CYS A 493 6.46 -16.27 -4.94
C CYS A 493 7.99 -16.16 -4.70
N GLY A 494 8.46 -16.52 -3.51
CA GLY A 494 9.89 -16.54 -3.18
C GLY A 494 10.75 -17.55 -3.97
N CYS A 495 10.13 -18.45 -4.74
CA CYS A 495 10.85 -19.46 -5.52
C CYS A 495 11.31 -18.96 -6.90
N THR A 496 10.88 -17.78 -7.34
CA THR A 496 11.17 -17.23 -8.66
C THR A 496 11.16 -15.70 -8.63
N ASP A 497 11.81 -15.08 -9.60
CA ASP A 497 11.72 -13.62 -9.83
C ASP A 497 10.64 -13.26 -10.88
N HIS A 498 9.96 -14.26 -11.46
CA HIS A 498 8.94 -14.06 -12.49
C HIS A 498 7.58 -13.75 -11.90
N SER A 499 6.89 -12.79 -12.52
CA SER A 499 5.50 -12.45 -12.21
C SER A 499 4.53 -13.50 -12.75
N HIS A 500 3.28 -13.47 -12.29
CA HIS A 500 2.20 -14.29 -12.82
C HIS A 500 2.05 -14.15 -14.35
N GLN A 501 2.17 -12.93 -14.87
CA GLN A 501 2.04 -12.69 -16.31
C GLN A 501 3.20 -13.29 -17.10
N GLU A 502 4.43 -13.09 -16.65
CA GLU A 502 5.61 -13.66 -17.33
C GLU A 502 5.58 -15.20 -17.36
N VAL A 503 5.14 -15.82 -16.28
CA VAL A 503 4.97 -17.28 -16.24
C VAL A 503 3.91 -17.74 -17.23
N ARG A 504 2.79 -17.05 -17.35
CA ARG A 504 1.73 -17.37 -18.33
C ARG A 504 2.21 -17.17 -19.76
N ASP A 505 2.92 -16.08 -20.02
CA ASP A 505 3.46 -15.77 -21.34
C ASP A 505 4.51 -16.81 -21.78
N ALA A 506 5.39 -17.24 -20.87
CA ALA A 506 6.33 -18.32 -21.13
C ALA A 506 5.62 -19.65 -21.42
N ILE A 507 4.61 -20.04 -20.62
CA ILE A 507 3.81 -21.25 -20.85
C ILE A 507 3.20 -21.23 -22.25
N ARG A 508 2.67 -20.09 -22.68
CA ARG A 508 2.03 -19.92 -23.98
C ARG A 508 3.05 -19.88 -25.12
N ASN A 509 4.06 -19.05 -25.01
CA ASN A 509 4.99 -18.75 -26.11
C ASN A 509 5.98 -19.90 -26.35
N GLU A 510 6.39 -20.61 -25.31
CA GLU A 510 7.35 -21.71 -25.37
C GLU A 510 6.68 -23.09 -25.35
N LYS A 511 5.35 -23.12 -25.39
CA LYS A 511 4.53 -24.35 -25.34
C LYS A 511 4.97 -25.29 -24.21
N LEU A 512 5.06 -24.76 -22.99
CA LEU A 512 5.42 -25.56 -21.81
C LEU A 512 4.20 -26.38 -21.37
N LEU A 513 4.39 -27.69 -21.13
CA LEU A 513 3.28 -28.63 -20.87
C LEU A 513 3.33 -29.28 -19.48
N SER A 514 4.36 -29.02 -18.68
CA SER A 514 4.48 -29.60 -17.32
C SER A 514 5.06 -28.58 -16.32
N ILE A 515 4.78 -28.79 -15.03
CA ILE A 515 5.37 -27.97 -13.96
C ILE A 515 6.91 -28.01 -14.03
N ALA A 516 7.46 -29.20 -14.29
CA ALA A 516 8.91 -29.38 -14.38
C ALA A 516 9.51 -28.56 -15.53
N SER A 517 8.87 -28.55 -16.71
CA SER A 517 9.34 -27.73 -17.83
C SER A 517 9.31 -26.23 -17.52
N VAL A 518 8.25 -25.74 -16.86
CA VAL A 518 8.15 -24.34 -16.43
C VAL A 518 9.27 -23.99 -15.44
N TYR A 519 9.50 -24.83 -14.44
CA TYR A 519 10.53 -24.58 -13.43
C TYR A 519 11.94 -24.60 -14.04
N GLN A 520 12.20 -25.49 -14.97
CA GLN A 520 13.48 -25.58 -15.66
C GLN A 520 13.71 -24.38 -16.57
N THR A 521 12.76 -24.07 -17.43
CA THR A 521 12.85 -22.96 -18.40
C THR A 521 13.02 -21.61 -17.73
N LEU A 522 12.28 -21.36 -16.65
CA LEU A 522 12.30 -20.10 -15.91
C LEU A 522 13.26 -20.10 -14.72
N ALA A 523 14.17 -21.03 -14.64
CA ALA A 523 15.20 -21.13 -13.61
C ALA A 523 14.65 -20.97 -12.18
N TRP A 524 13.63 -21.78 -11.82
CA TRP A 524 13.08 -21.77 -10.48
C TRP A 524 14.14 -22.11 -9.44
N ARG A 525 14.17 -21.35 -8.32
CA ARG A 525 15.16 -21.54 -7.26
C ARG A 525 14.99 -22.84 -6.48
N THR A 526 13.78 -23.39 -6.48
CA THR A 526 13.43 -24.61 -5.75
C THR A 526 12.87 -25.66 -6.72
N PRO A 527 13.38 -26.91 -6.72
CA PRO A 527 12.96 -27.92 -7.70
C PRO A 527 11.50 -28.34 -7.57
N ASN A 528 10.91 -28.22 -6.38
CA ASN A 528 9.53 -28.63 -6.10
C ASN A 528 8.56 -27.45 -5.98
N GLY A 529 9.03 -26.20 -6.09
CA GLY A 529 8.20 -25.02 -5.87
C GLY A 529 7.71 -24.88 -4.42
N CYS A 530 6.65 -24.14 -4.21
CA CYS A 530 5.99 -23.96 -2.92
C CYS A 530 4.46 -24.08 -3.05
N SER A 531 3.76 -24.01 -1.91
CA SER A 531 2.30 -24.08 -1.84
C SER A 531 1.57 -22.95 -2.58
N SER A 532 2.26 -21.89 -2.97
CA SER A 532 1.71 -20.77 -3.75
C SER A 532 1.91 -20.98 -5.26
N CYS A 533 3.15 -21.24 -5.71
CA CYS A 533 3.45 -21.31 -7.14
C CYS A 533 3.02 -22.63 -7.78
N ARG A 534 3.16 -23.76 -7.09
CA ARG A 534 2.84 -25.06 -7.68
C ARG A 534 1.37 -25.17 -8.13
N PRO A 535 0.37 -24.81 -7.32
CA PRO A 535 -1.02 -24.81 -7.76
C PRO A 535 -1.30 -23.79 -8.88
N ALA A 536 -0.64 -22.63 -8.83
CA ALA A 536 -0.83 -21.59 -9.83
C ALA A 536 -0.26 -22.01 -11.19
N VAL A 537 0.96 -22.56 -11.22
CA VAL A 537 1.58 -23.07 -12.46
C VAL A 537 0.76 -24.21 -13.03
N ASN A 538 0.30 -25.16 -12.21
CA ASN A 538 -0.61 -26.23 -12.66
C ASN A 538 -1.89 -25.65 -13.30
N TYR A 539 -2.50 -24.67 -12.65
CA TYR A 539 -3.69 -24.01 -13.21
C TYR A 539 -3.38 -23.34 -14.55
N TYR A 540 -2.27 -22.62 -14.69
CA TYR A 540 -1.89 -21.95 -15.93
C TYR A 540 -1.61 -22.94 -17.06
N LEU A 541 -0.99 -24.06 -16.77
CA LEU A 541 -0.75 -25.13 -17.74
C LEU A 541 -2.07 -25.68 -18.29
N ILE A 542 -2.97 -26.14 -17.41
CA ILE A 542 -4.23 -26.75 -17.85
C ILE A 542 -5.22 -25.74 -18.44
N SER A 543 -5.15 -24.45 -18.07
CA SER A 543 -5.98 -23.40 -18.66
C SER A 543 -5.47 -22.95 -20.04
N THR A 544 -4.17 -23.01 -20.29
CA THR A 544 -3.54 -22.61 -21.56
C THR A 544 -3.53 -23.75 -22.58
N TRP A 545 -3.22 -24.97 -22.14
CA TRP A 545 -3.09 -26.15 -22.97
C TRP A 545 -4.01 -27.28 -22.48
N PRO A 546 -5.35 -27.09 -22.52
CA PRO A 546 -6.27 -28.15 -22.10
C PRO A 546 -6.05 -29.39 -22.93
N LYS A 547 -6.06 -30.56 -22.29
CA LYS A 547 -5.81 -31.91 -22.89
C LYS A 547 -4.37 -32.20 -23.33
N GLU A 548 -3.48 -31.18 -23.49
CA GLU A 548 -2.07 -31.39 -23.81
C GLU A 548 -1.19 -31.31 -22.55
N ALA A 549 -1.48 -30.38 -21.67
CA ALA A 549 -0.69 -30.19 -20.45
C ALA A 549 -0.86 -31.34 -19.45
N GLN A 550 0.24 -31.65 -18.79
CA GLN A 550 0.24 -32.62 -17.69
C GLN A 550 -0.39 -32.00 -16.44
N ASP A 551 -1.62 -32.41 -16.13
CA ASP A 551 -2.25 -32.03 -14.86
C ASP A 551 -1.56 -32.73 -13.69
N ASP A 552 -1.26 -31.96 -12.63
CA ASP A 552 -0.77 -32.45 -11.34
C ASP A 552 -1.84 -32.28 -10.25
N PRO A 553 -2.71 -33.28 -10.04
CA PRO A 553 -3.75 -33.20 -9.01
C PRO A 553 -3.19 -32.95 -7.59
N GLN A 554 -1.97 -33.41 -7.32
CA GLN A 554 -1.34 -33.22 -5.99
C GLN A 554 -0.96 -31.78 -5.70
N SER A 555 -0.86 -30.94 -6.73
CA SER A 555 -0.65 -29.50 -6.57
C SER A 555 -1.91 -28.76 -6.12
N ARG A 556 -3.09 -29.38 -6.25
CA ARG A 556 -4.36 -28.80 -5.82
C ARG A 556 -4.57 -28.94 -4.32
N TYR A 557 -5.37 -28.07 -3.73
CA TYR A 557 -5.72 -28.17 -2.31
C TYR A 557 -6.55 -29.43 -2.02
N ILE A 558 -6.47 -29.92 -0.78
CA ILE A 558 -7.18 -31.14 -0.37
C ILE A 558 -8.69 -31.05 -0.65
N ASN A 559 -9.33 -29.92 -0.44
CA ASN A 559 -10.74 -29.72 -0.72
C ASN A 559 -11.09 -29.85 -2.21
N GLU A 560 -10.15 -29.49 -3.09
CA GLU A 560 -10.34 -29.60 -4.55
C GLU A 560 -10.13 -31.06 -5.02
N ARG A 561 -9.21 -31.78 -4.39
CA ARG A 561 -8.96 -33.20 -4.69
C ARG A 561 -10.04 -34.11 -4.15
N SER A 562 -10.51 -33.82 -2.93
CA SER A 562 -11.54 -34.64 -2.26
C SER A 562 -12.94 -34.24 -2.67
N HIS A 563 -13.14 -33.14 -3.36
CA HIS A 563 -14.45 -32.51 -3.60
C HIS A 563 -15.32 -32.42 -2.34
N ALA A 564 -14.68 -32.30 -1.20
CA ALA A 564 -15.26 -32.14 0.12
C ALA A 564 -14.46 -31.16 0.93
N ASN A 565 -15.08 -30.47 1.87
CA ASN A 565 -14.39 -29.47 2.68
C ASN A 565 -13.97 -30.06 4.02
N ILE A 566 -12.68 -30.03 4.32
CA ILE A 566 -12.16 -30.43 5.63
C ILE A 566 -12.65 -29.46 6.72
N GLN A 567 -13.15 -30.01 7.82
CA GLN A 567 -13.72 -29.29 8.95
C GLN A 567 -12.72 -29.20 10.13
N LYS A 568 -13.08 -28.44 11.17
CA LYS A 568 -12.20 -28.22 12.34
C LYS A 568 -11.80 -29.50 13.07
N ASP A 569 -12.69 -30.47 13.11
CA ASP A 569 -12.51 -31.76 13.78
C ASP A 569 -11.85 -32.82 12.89
N GLY A 570 -11.44 -32.47 11.69
CA GLY A 570 -10.85 -33.38 10.72
C GLY A 570 -11.86 -34.16 9.89
N THR A 571 -13.15 -34.04 10.13
CA THR A 571 -14.20 -34.57 9.27
C THR A 571 -14.39 -33.75 8.01
N TYR A 572 -15.27 -34.15 7.12
CA TYR A 572 -15.51 -33.49 5.86
C TYR A 572 -16.98 -33.08 5.69
N SER A 573 -17.19 -32.02 4.93
CA SER A 573 -18.48 -31.59 4.43
C SER A 573 -18.63 -32.02 2.97
N VAL A 574 -19.68 -32.79 2.67
CA VAL A 574 -20.01 -33.31 1.34
C VAL A 574 -21.21 -32.56 0.80
N ILE A 575 -21.09 -31.98 -0.39
CA ILE A 575 -22.15 -31.20 -1.04
C ILE A 575 -22.41 -31.74 -2.43
N PRO A 576 -23.48 -32.57 -2.63
CA PRO A 576 -23.86 -32.99 -3.97
C PRO A 576 -24.42 -31.84 -4.80
N ARG A 577 -24.34 -31.99 -6.13
CA ARG A 577 -24.81 -30.98 -7.07
C ARG A 577 -26.33 -31.10 -7.25
N MET A 578 -26.99 -29.97 -7.12
CA MET A 578 -28.40 -29.79 -7.41
C MET A 578 -28.54 -28.76 -8.52
N TRP A 579 -28.88 -29.20 -9.73
CA TRP A 579 -28.92 -28.37 -10.93
C TRP A 579 -29.93 -27.24 -10.81
N GLY A 580 -29.43 -25.96 -10.82
CA GLY A 580 -30.27 -24.81 -10.61
C GLY A 580 -30.99 -24.76 -9.25
N GLY A 581 -30.54 -25.57 -8.28
CA GLY A 581 -31.17 -25.71 -6.97
C GLY A 581 -32.34 -26.66 -6.92
N GLU A 582 -32.65 -27.35 -8.02
CA GLU A 582 -33.65 -28.41 -8.03
C GLU A 582 -33.10 -29.77 -7.57
N THR A 583 -33.96 -30.62 -7.02
CA THR A 583 -33.67 -31.99 -6.64
C THR A 583 -34.94 -32.86 -6.79
N THR A 584 -34.76 -34.15 -6.77
CA THR A 584 -35.85 -35.11 -6.92
C THR A 584 -36.10 -35.87 -5.61
N ALA A 585 -37.29 -36.48 -5.47
CA ALA A 585 -37.59 -37.28 -4.32
C ALA A 585 -36.63 -38.49 -4.18
N ASP A 586 -36.14 -39.02 -5.30
CA ASP A 586 -35.17 -40.13 -5.30
C ASP A 586 -33.80 -39.70 -4.82
N GLU A 587 -33.30 -38.55 -5.28
CA GLU A 587 -32.05 -37.96 -4.79
C GLU A 587 -32.10 -37.64 -3.29
N LEU A 588 -33.23 -37.11 -2.82
CA LEU A 588 -33.42 -36.85 -1.39
C LEU A 588 -33.40 -38.14 -0.56
N ARG A 589 -34.01 -39.25 -1.07
CA ARG A 589 -33.94 -40.53 -0.40
C ARG A 589 -32.51 -41.04 -0.33
N ARG A 590 -31.76 -41.05 -1.45
CA ARG A 590 -30.38 -41.49 -1.46
C ARG A 590 -29.50 -40.70 -0.50
N ILE A 591 -29.70 -39.37 -0.41
CA ILE A 591 -29.02 -38.53 0.59
C ILE A 591 -29.41 -39.00 2.01
N ALA A 592 -30.70 -39.20 2.31
CA ALA A 592 -31.16 -39.62 3.63
C ALA A 592 -30.60 -41.00 3.98
N ASP A 593 -30.65 -41.97 3.05
CA ASP A 593 -30.10 -43.32 3.25
C ASP A 593 -28.58 -43.27 3.54
N ALA A 594 -27.82 -42.44 2.83
CA ALA A 594 -26.40 -42.24 3.09
C ALA A 594 -26.15 -41.62 4.46
N VAL A 595 -26.98 -40.65 4.87
CA VAL A 595 -26.87 -40.01 6.20
C VAL A 595 -27.08 -41.05 7.30
N ASP A 596 -28.09 -41.87 7.19
CA ASP A 596 -28.41 -42.93 8.18
C ASP A 596 -27.32 -44.00 8.20
N LYS A 597 -26.87 -44.46 7.04
CA LYS A 597 -25.86 -45.52 6.89
C LYS A 597 -24.52 -45.13 7.50
N TYR A 598 -24.04 -43.91 7.21
CA TYR A 598 -22.73 -43.43 7.66
C TYR A 598 -22.81 -42.60 8.95
N LYS A 599 -24.00 -42.51 9.56
CA LYS A 599 -24.25 -41.76 10.80
C LYS A 599 -23.75 -40.33 10.72
N ILE A 600 -24.05 -39.68 9.61
CA ILE A 600 -23.61 -38.26 9.39
C ILE A 600 -24.40 -37.36 10.35
N PRO A 601 -23.71 -36.60 11.24
CA PRO A 601 -24.36 -35.95 12.37
C PRO A 601 -25.26 -34.77 11.97
N THR A 602 -25.01 -34.12 10.83
CA THR A 602 -25.75 -32.92 10.46
C THR A 602 -25.97 -32.81 8.96
N VAL A 603 -27.21 -32.53 8.58
CA VAL A 603 -27.63 -32.20 7.21
C VAL A 603 -28.11 -30.74 7.22
N LYS A 604 -27.57 -29.89 6.34
CA LYS A 604 -27.90 -28.47 6.32
C LYS A 604 -28.25 -27.99 4.92
N VAL A 605 -29.40 -27.35 4.78
CA VAL A 605 -29.74 -26.57 3.57
C VAL A 605 -28.96 -25.26 3.60
N THR A 606 -28.19 -24.99 2.54
CA THR A 606 -27.32 -23.82 2.46
C THR A 606 -27.92 -22.69 1.65
N GLY A 607 -27.46 -21.47 1.84
CA GLY A 607 -27.87 -20.31 1.02
C GLY A 607 -27.49 -20.40 -0.46
N GLY A 608 -26.69 -21.39 -0.85
CA GLY A 608 -26.35 -21.72 -2.24
C GLY A 608 -27.33 -22.71 -2.90
N GLN A 609 -28.49 -22.96 -2.30
CA GLN A 609 -29.49 -23.92 -2.78
C GLN A 609 -28.96 -25.35 -2.93
N ARG A 610 -28.20 -25.80 -1.93
CA ARG A 610 -27.58 -27.12 -1.86
C ARG A 610 -27.78 -27.74 -0.49
N ILE A 611 -27.75 -29.03 -0.41
CA ILE A 611 -27.70 -29.78 0.84
C ILE A 611 -26.23 -30.05 1.18
N ASP A 612 -25.84 -29.79 2.42
CA ASP A 612 -24.50 -30.00 2.94
C ASP A 612 -24.52 -31.08 4.03
N LEU A 613 -23.74 -32.11 3.83
CA LEU A 613 -23.58 -33.24 4.75
C LEU A 613 -22.36 -33.01 5.61
N LEU A 614 -22.53 -32.58 6.84
CA LEU A 614 -21.45 -32.16 7.75
C LEU A 614 -21.08 -33.32 8.69
N GLY A 615 -19.77 -33.55 8.90
CA GLY A 615 -19.25 -34.56 9.80
C GLY A 615 -18.99 -35.92 9.13
N VAL A 616 -18.79 -35.96 7.82
CA VAL A 616 -18.42 -37.19 7.09
C VAL A 616 -16.97 -37.55 7.44
N ARG A 617 -16.75 -38.78 7.89
CA ARG A 617 -15.39 -39.27 8.19
C ARG A 617 -14.60 -39.46 6.91
N LYS A 618 -13.29 -39.28 6.99
CA LYS A 618 -12.40 -39.37 5.83
C LYS A 618 -12.50 -40.69 5.10
N GLU A 619 -12.54 -41.76 5.86
CA GLU A 619 -12.64 -43.15 5.36
C GLU A 619 -13.97 -43.48 4.68
N ASP A 620 -15.03 -42.76 5.01
CA ASP A 620 -16.36 -42.96 4.44
C ASP A 620 -16.58 -42.15 3.14
N LEU A 621 -15.75 -41.17 2.85
CA LEU A 621 -15.96 -40.23 1.74
C LEU A 621 -16.25 -40.93 0.40
N VAL A 622 -15.43 -41.90 0.03
CA VAL A 622 -15.59 -42.63 -1.24
C VAL A 622 -16.94 -43.33 -1.32
N ASN A 623 -17.30 -43.98 -0.25
CA ASN A 623 -18.55 -44.76 -0.18
C ASN A 623 -19.78 -43.83 -0.11
N VAL A 624 -19.71 -42.76 0.63
CA VAL A 624 -20.76 -41.73 0.70
C VAL A 624 -21.05 -41.16 -0.70
N TRP A 625 -20.02 -40.79 -1.46
CA TRP A 625 -20.22 -40.30 -2.82
C TRP A 625 -20.85 -41.36 -3.75
N LYS A 626 -20.41 -42.64 -3.64
CA LYS A 626 -20.97 -43.75 -4.43
C LYS A 626 -22.44 -43.98 -4.12
N ASP A 627 -22.82 -44.01 -2.84
CA ASP A 627 -24.19 -44.28 -2.43
C ASP A 627 -25.14 -43.12 -2.78
N ILE A 628 -24.67 -41.87 -2.67
CA ILE A 628 -25.44 -40.69 -3.10
C ILE A 628 -25.64 -40.70 -4.62
N GLY A 629 -24.63 -41.10 -5.40
CA GLY A 629 -24.70 -41.19 -6.85
C GLY A 629 -25.09 -39.92 -7.56
N MET A 630 -24.62 -38.78 -7.05
CA MET A 630 -24.83 -37.44 -7.58
C MET A 630 -23.48 -36.79 -7.89
N PRO A 631 -23.42 -35.89 -8.91
CA PRO A 631 -22.21 -35.16 -9.19
C PRO A 631 -21.76 -34.29 -8.03
N SER A 632 -20.47 -33.97 -7.99
CA SER A 632 -19.90 -33.05 -7.00
C SER A 632 -20.40 -31.60 -7.19
N GLY A 633 -20.82 -30.99 -6.11
CA GLY A 633 -21.16 -29.56 -6.09
C GLY A 633 -19.96 -28.63 -6.17
N HIS A 634 -18.72 -29.14 -6.31
CA HIS A 634 -17.46 -28.41 -6.34
C HIS A 634 -17.36 -27.34 -5.21
N ALA A 635 -17.89 -27.70 -4.05
CA ALA A 635 -17.88 -26.84 -2.89
C ALA A 635 -16.43 -26.56 -2.45
N TYR A 636 -16.17 -25.31 -2.13
CA TYR A 636 -14.84 -24.85 -1.68
C TYR A 636 -13.69 -25.00 -2.71
N ALA A 637 -14.01 -25.36 -3.95
CA ALA A 637 -13.05 -25.43 -5.05
C ALA A 637 -12.97 -24.11 -5.83
N LYS A 638 -11.91 -23.97 -6.62
CA LYS A 638 -11.74 -22.90 -7.63
C LYS A 638 -12.41 -23.35 -8.93
N ALA A 639 -13.71 -23.40 -8.87
CA ALA A 639 -14.58 -23.92 -9.93
C ALA A 639 -15.92 -23.20 -9.91
N LEU A 640 -16.77 -23.53 -10.89
CA LEU A 640 -18.18 -23.18 -10.82
C LEU A 640 -18.82 -23.88 -9.61
N ARG A 641 -19.41 -23.09 -8.73
CA ARG A 641 -20.21 -23.60 -7.63
C ARG A 641 -21.62 -23.94 -8.10
N THR A 642 -22.66 -23.52 -7.46
CA THR A 642 -24.04 -23.70 -7.94
C THR A 642 -24.47 -22.48 -8.72
N VAL A 643 -25.31 -22.63 -9.74
CA VAL A 643 -26.05 -21.52 -10.30
C VAL A 643 -27.34 -21.37 -9.48
N LYS A 644 -27.43 -20.32 -8.67
CA LYS A 644 -28.61 -20.05 -7.85
C LYS A 644 -29.74 -19.57 -8.72
N THR A 645 -30.97 -20.09 -8.56
CA THR A 645 -32.16 -19.67 -9.32
C THR A 645 -33.26 -19.17 -8.39
N CYS A 646 -34.18 -18.40 -8.91
CA CYS A 646 -35.53 -18.28 -8.34
C CYS A 646 -36.48 -19.22 -9.08
N VAL A 647 -37.73 -19.30 -8.64
CA VAL A 647 -38.70 -20.25 -9.20
C VAL A 647 -39.21 -19.88 -10.62
N GLY A 648 -38.78 -18.77 -11.17
CA GLY A 648 -39.02 -18.38 -12.57
C GLY A 648 -40.49 -18.16 -12.98
N SER A 649 -40.70 -18.04 -14.28
CA SER A 649 -42.04 -17.84 -14.84
C SER A 649 -42.94 -19.06 -14.70
N GLU A 650 -42.39 -20.22 -14.49
CA GLU A 650 -43.17 -21.46 -14.31
C GLU A 650 -44.02 -21.43 -13.04
N TRP A 651 -43.48 -20.91 -11.94
CA TRP A 651 -44.15 -20.93 -10.63
C TRP A 651 -44.40 -19.55 -10.02
N CYS A 652 -43.77 -18.51 -10.52
CA CYS A 652 -43.90 -17.14 -9.99
C CYS A 652 -44.78 -16.30 -10.88
N ARG A 653 -45.90 -15.76 -10.34
CA ARG A 653 -46.79 -14.83 -11.07
C ARG A 653 -46.12 -13.56 -11.58
N PHE A 654 -44.93 -13.23 -11.10
CA PHE A 654 -44.14 -12.06 -11.51
C PHE A 654 -42.93 -12.44 -12.39
N GLY A 655 -42.71 -13.71 -12.59
CA GLY A 655 -41.61 -14.20 -13.43
C GLY A 655 -41.85 -13.85 -14.89
N THR A 656 -40.89 -13.17 -15.54
CA THR A 656 -40.92 -12.85 -16.96
C THR A 656 -40.24 -13.93 -17.79
N GLN A 657 -39.24 -14.62 -17.19
CA GLN A 657 -38.46 -15.67 -17.83
C GLN A 657 -38.31 -16.91 -16.95
N ASP A 658 -38.07 -18.05 -17.57
CA ASP A 658 -37.79 -19.33 -16.87
C ASP A 658 -36.35 -19.35 -16.35
N SER A 659 -36.15 -18.82 -15.14
CA SER A 659 -34.87 -18.78 -14.48
C SER A 659 -34.35 -20.17 -14.04
N THR A 660 -35.23 -21.12 -13.77
CA THR A 660 -34.82 -22.46 -13.35
C THR A 660 -34.15 -23.20 -14.51
N GLN A 661 -34.82 -23.21 -15.69
CA GLN A 661 -34.26 -23.87 -16.86
C GLN A 661 -32.95 -23.15 -17.32
N MET A 662 -32.93 -21.83 -17.39
CA MET A 662 -31.72 -21.06 -17.73
C MET A 662 -30.57 -21.35 -16.75
N GLY A 663 -30.86 -21.43 -15.45
CA GLY A 663 -29.86 -21.81 -14.44
C GLY A 663 -29.31 -23.22 -14.62
N LYS A 664 -30.16 -24.19 -14.92
CA LYS A 664 -29.73 -25.55 -15.24
C LYS A 664 -28.84 -25.61 -16.48
N ASP A 665 -29.20 -24.87 -17.53
CA ASP A 665 -28.43 -24.84 -18.78
C ASP A 665 -27.06 -24.21 -18.59
N LEU A 666 -26.99 -23.05 -17.88
CA LEU A 666 -25.72 -22.44 -17.51
C LEU A 666 -24.85 -23.35 -16.62
N GLU A 667 -25.47 -24.02 -15.65
CA GLU A 667 -24.73 -24.88 -14.74
C GLU A 667 -24.17 -26.13 -15.47
N ARG A 668 -24.94 -26.72 -16.38
CA ARG A 668 -24.49 -27.85 -17.21
C ARG A 668 -23.41 -27.47 -18.21
N ALA A 669 -23.58 -26.32 -18.85
CA ALA A 669 -22.59 -25.81 -19.84
C ALA A 669 -21.25 -25.46 -19.21
N LEU A 670 -21.23 -25.02 -17.95
CA LEU A 670 -20.05 -24.55 -17.24
C LEU A 670 -19.54 -25.52 -16.16
N TRP A 671 -20.22 -26.65 -15.97
CA TRP A 671 -19.84 -27.68 -15.04
C TRP A 671 -18.42 -28.19 -15.29
N ARG A 672 -17.68 -28.51 -14.25
CA ARG A 672 -16.29 -28.97 -14.30
C ARG A 672 -15.25 -27.88 -14.67
N MET A 673 -15.68 -26.64 -14.86
CA MET A 673 -14.79 -25.55 -15.16
C MET A 673 -13.88 -25.23 -13.98
N TYR A 674 -12.55 -25.35 -14.17
CA TYR A 674 -11.57 -24.75 -13.27
C TYR A 674 -11.34 -23.28 -13.64
N ALA A 675 -11.23 -22.43 -12.63
CA ALA A 675 -11.05 -20.99 -12.76
C ALA A 675 -9.95 -20.48 -11.82
N PRO A 676 -9.43 -19.26 -11.99
CA PRO A 676 -8.43 -18.70 -11.07
C PRO A 676 -8.89 -18.69 -9.62
N HIS A 677 -10.18 -18.47 -9.41
CA HIS A 677 -10.85 -18.50 -8.12
C HIS A 677 -12.26 -19.11 -8.25
N LYS A 678 -12.96 -19.30 -7.12
CA LYS A 678 -14.38 -19.72 -7.12
C LYS A 678 -15.24 -18.80 -7.96
N VAL A 679 -16.15 -19.36 -8.74
CA VAL A 679 -17.12 -18.65 -9.57
C VAL A 679 -18.53 -18.93 -9.05
N LYS A 680 -19.33 -17.89 -8.89
CA LYS A 680 -20.73 -17.96 -8.45
C LYS A 680 -21.62 -17.30 -9.50
N LEU A 681 -22.64 -18.01 -9.93
CA LEU A 681 -23.67 -17.51 -10.83
C LEU A 681 -25.03 -17.46 -10.15
N ALA A 682 -25.92 -16.64 -10.68
CA ALA A 682 -27.34 -16.70 -10.33
C ALA A 682 -28.20 -16.23 -11.49
N VAL A 683 -29.40 -16.79 -11.58
CA VAL A 683 -30.43 -16.42 -12.55
C VAL A 683 -31.70 -16.01 -11.81
N SER A 684 -32.13 -14.78 -12.00
CA SER A 684 -33.41 -14.26 -11.51
C SER A 684 -34.40 -14.12 -12.66
N GLY A 685 -35.58 -14.68 -12.54
CA GLY A 685 -36.61 -14.68 -13.59
C GLY A 685 -37.31 -13.34 -13.82
N CYS A 686 -36.97 -12.31 -13.05
CA CYS A 686 -37.46 -10.94 -13.25
C CYS A 686 -36.57 -9.93 -12.51
N PRO A 687 -36.74 -8.59 -12.74
CA PRO A 687 -35.92 -7.53 -12.12
C PRO A 687 -35.96 -7.46 -10.59
N ARG A 688 -36.88 -8.21 -9.92
CA ARG A 688 -36.89 -8.31 -8.44
C ARG A 688 -35.63 -8.97 -7.85
N ASN A 689 -34.84 -9.62 -8.69
CA ASN A 689 -33.51 -10.15 -8.34
C ASN A 689 -33.50 -11.11 -7.13
N CYS A 690 -34.51 -11.96 -7.01
CA CYS A 690 -34.68 -12.88 -5.86
C CYS A 690 -33.55 -13.92 -5.71
N ALA A 691 -32.85 -14.26 -6.80
CA ALA A 691 -31.67 -15.12 -6.75
C ALA A 691 -30.36 -14.37 -6.43
N GLU A 692 -30.42 -13.07 -6.16
CA GLU A 692 -29.27 -12.20 -5.87
C GLU A 692 -28.26 -12.12 -7.04
N SER A 693 -28.76 -12.11 -8.28
CA SER A 693 -27.92 -12.04 -9.49
C SER A 693 -27.01 -10.80 -9.52
N GLY A 694 -27.48 -9.67 -8.97
CA GLY A 694 -26.73 -8.42 -8.92
C GLY A 694 -25.45 -8.40 -8.04
N ILE A 695 -25.12 -9.51 -7.35
CA ILE A 695 -23.91 -9.63 -6.52
C ILE A 695 -23.12 -10.92 -6.83
N LYS A 696 -23.21 -11.41 -8.06
CA LYS A 696 -22.53 -12.64 -8.49
C LYS A 696 -21.43 -12.34 -9.49
N ASP A 697 -20.52 -13.29 -9.66
CA ASP A 697 -19.46 -13.19 -10.68
C ASP A 697 -20.08 -13.02 -12.09
N VAL A 698 -21.16 -13.78 -12.36
CA VAL A 698 -22.08 -13.55 -13.47
C VAL A 698 -23.50 -13.66 -12.94
N GLY A 699 -24.29 -12.64 -13.14
CA GLY A 699 -25.70 -12.57 -12.79
C GLY A 699 -26.58 -12.39 -14.03
N VAL A 700 -27.61 -13.20 -14.15
CA VAL A 700 -28.57 -13.13 -15.24
C VAL A 700 -29.93 -12.74 -14.69
N ILE A 701 -30.57 -11.78 -15.30
CA ILE A 701 -31.89 -11.27 -14.88
C ILE A 701 -32.84 -11.28 -16.07
N GLY A 702 -33.96 -11.98 -15.91
CA GLY A 702 -35.03 -11.99 -16.90
C GLY A 702 -35.74 -10.64 -16.96
N VAL A 703 -36.05 -10.19 -18.19
CA VAL A 703 -36.84 -9.03 -18.49
C VAL A 703 -37.83 -9.40 -19.57
N ASP A 704 -38.88 -8.57 -19.80
CA ASP A 704 -39.94 -8.89 -20.78
C ASP A 704 -39.39 -9.17 -22.19
N SER A 705 -38.29 -8.52 -22.56
CA SER A 705 -37.67 -8.62 -23.89
C SER A 705 -36.49 -9.58 -23.96
N GLY A 706 -36.29 -10.46 -22.97
CA GLY A 706 -35.19 -11.45 -22.90
C GLY A 706 -34.44 -11.43 -21.58
N TRP A 707 -33.11 -11.23 -21.64
CA TRP A 707 -32.22 -11.40 -20.49
C TRP A 707 -31.22 -10.25 -20.38
N GLU A 708 -30.87 -9.87 -19.18
CA GLU A 708 -29.76 -8.96 -18.89
C GLU A 708 -28.66 -9.69 -18.16
N ILE A 709 -27.41 -9.52 -18.62
CA ILE A 709 -26.22 -10.07 -17.96
C ILE A 709 -25.53 -8.95 -17.16
N TYR A 710 -25.15 -9.29 -15.94
CA TYR A 710 -24.36 -8.48 -15.03
C TYR A 710 -23.10 -9.23 -14.65
N VAL A 711 -21.91 -8.56 -14.56
CA VAL A 711 -20.62 -9.20 -14.34
C VAL A 711 -19.83 -8.51 -13.22
N GLY A 712 -18.93 -9.25 -12.58
CA GLY A 712 -18.00 -8.71 -11.59
C GLY A 712 -18.60 -8.41 -10.23
N GLY A 713 -19.74 -9.01 -9.88
CA GLY A 713 -20.27 -8.91 -8.52
C GLY A 713 -19.53 -9.82 -7.52
N ASN A 714 -19.63 -9.48 -6.25
CA ASN A 714 -19.07 -10.29 -5.16
C ASN A 714 -19.99 -10.29 -3.93
N GLY A 715 -20.63 -11.38 -3.63
CA GLY A 715 -21.31 -11.62 -2.35
C GLY A 715 -20.37 -12.30 -1.35
N GLY A 716 -19.35 -11.61 -0.89
CA GLY A 716 -18.36 -12.08 0.06
C GLY A 716 -18.19 -11.13 1.26
N ILE A 717 -17.02 -11.12 1.91
CA ILE A 717 -16.70 -10.22 3.03
C ILE A 717 -17.00 -8.76 2.66
N LYS A 718 -16.62 -8.37 1.44
CA LYS A 718 -17.03 -7.10 0.84
C LYS A 718 -18.03 -7.42 -0.27
N THR A 719 -19.23 -6.90 -0.13
CA THR A 719 -20.26 -7.03 -1.17
C THR A 719 -20.01 -6.00 -2.25
N GLU A 720 -19.85 -6.46 -3.49
CA GLU A 720 -19.73 -5.61 -4.67
C GLU A 720 -20.91 -5.87 -5.61
N VAL A 721 -21.50 -4.80 -6.08
CA VAL A 721 -22.59 -4.86 -7.06
C VAL A 721 -22.01 -5.18 -8.44
N ALA A 722 -22.63 -6.13 -9.15
CA ALA A 722 -22.23 -6.47 -10.50
C ALA A 722 -22.57 -5.35 -11.48
N HIS A 723 -21.71 -5.16 -12.48
CA HIS A 723 -21.89 -4.16 -13.51
C HIS A 723 -22.81 -4.68 -14.62
N PHE A 724 -23.73 -3.87 -15.08
CA PHE A 724 -24.50 -4.19 -16.29
C PHE A 724 -23.54 -4.41 -17.46
N PHE A 725 -23.74 -5.54 -18.15
CA PHE A 725 -22.84 -5.96 -19.23
C PHE A 725 -23.54 -5.87 -20.58
N VAL A 726 -24.62 -6.62 -20.78
CA VAL A 726 -25.35 -6.68 -22.04
C VAL A 726 -26.80 -7.14 -21.85
N LYS A 727 -27.68 -6.77 -22.81
CA LYS A 727 -29.04 -7.28 -22.91
C LYS A 727 -29.15 -8.20 -24.14
N LEU A 728 -29.73 -9.39 -23.95
CA LEU A 728 -29.80 -10.48 -24.91
C LEU A 728 -31.24 -10.97 -25.08
N LYS A 729 -31.52 -11.63 -26.18
CA LYS A 729 -32.87 -12.10 -26.52
C LYS A 729 -33.10 -13.58 -26.26
N THR A 730 -32.07 -14.41 -26.46
CA THR A 730 -32.21 -15.86 -26.43
C THR A 730 -31.37 -16.50 -25.31
N ALA A 731 -31.70 -17.75 -24.98
CA ALA A 731 -30.94 -18.54 -24.01
C ALA A 731 -29.55 -18.90 -24.51
N GLU A 732 -29.42 -19.17 -25.79
CA GLU A 732 -28.16 -19.50 -26.44
C GLU A 732 -27.18 -18.31 -26.37
N GLU A 733 -27.64 -17.09 -26.59
CA GLU A 733 -26.84 -15.88 -26.43
C GLU A 733 -26.35 -15.77 -24.98
N VAL A 734 -27.22 -16.02 -23.98
CA VAL A 734 -26.81 -15.98 -22.56
C VAL A 734 -25.70 -16.97 -22.26
N LEU A 735 -25.77 -18.19 -22.80
CA LEU A 735 -24.73 -19.20 -22.64
C LEU A 735 -23.41 -18.76 -23.29
N GLU A 736 -23.46 -18.28 -24.54
CA GLU A 736 -22.27 -17.84 -25.27
C GLU A 736 -21.57 -16.66 -24.56
N TYR A 737 -22.33 -15.61 -24.23
CA TYR A 737 -21.75 -14.40 -23.61
C TYR A 737 -21.22 -14.67 -22.20
N SER A 738 -21.94 -15.46 -21.40
CA SER A 738 -21.49 -15.86 -20.07
C SER A 738 -20.25 -16.74 -20.13
N GLY A 739 -20.25 -17.68 -21.07
CA GLY A 739 -19.12 -18.59 -21.29
C GLY A 739 -17.89 -17.87 -21.82
N ALA A 740 -18.05 -16.95 -22.78
CA ALA A 740 -16.97 -16.13 -23.30
C ALA A 740 -16.35 -15.23 -22.21
N PHE A 741 -17.18 -14.61 -21.39
CA PHE A 741 -16.72 -13.82 -20.23
C PHE A 741 -15.87 -14.67 -19.26
N LEU A 742 -16.35 -15.86 -18.92
CA LEU A 742 -15.65 -16.75 -18.02
C LEU A 742 -14.38 -17.32 -18.63
N GLN A 743 -14.35 -17.59 -19.95
CA GLN A 743 -13.15 -18.04 -20.63
C GLN A 743 -12.08 -16.95 -20.72
N LEU A 744 -12.47 -15.71 -21.02
CA LEU A 744 -11.55 -14.58 -21.00
C LEU A 744 -10.93 -14.40 -19.60
N TYR A 745 -11.76 -14.47 -18.56
CA TYR A 745 -11.29 -14.44 -17.17
C TYR A 745 -10.36 -15.62 -16.86
N ARG A 746 -10.63 -16.84 -17.34
CA ARG A 746 -9.75 -18.01 -17.17
C ARG A 746 -8.40 -17.80 -17.83
N GLU A 747 -8.38 -17.19 -19.02
CA GLU A 747 -7.17 -16.93 -19.81
C GLU A 747 -6.34 -15.74 -19.31
N GLU A 748 -6.92 -14.78 -18.60
CA GLU A 748 -6.24 -13.55 -18.17
C GLU A 748 -6.16 -13.35 -16.67
N GLY A 749 -7.08 -13.92 -15.90
CA GLY A 749 -7.09 -13.83 -14.45
C GLY A 749 -5.87 -14.48 -13.81
N TRP A 750 -5.27 -13.83 -12.82
CA TRP A 750 -4.20 -14.44 -12.05
C TRP A 750 -4.76 -15.49 -11.09
N TYR A 751 -3.96 -16.49 -10.78
CA TYR A 751 -4.39 -17.51 -9.80
C TYR A 751 -4.72 -16.87 -8.45
N LEU A 752 -5.88 -17.17 -7.89
CA LEU A 752 -6.54 -16.58 -6.73
C LEU A 752 -7.19 -15.21 -6.96
N GLU A 753 -7.12 -14.62 -8.14
CA GLU A 753 -7.81 -13.37 -8.48
C GLU A 753 -9.30 -13.64 -8.74
N ARG A 754 -10.20 -12.84 -8.13
CA ARG A 754 -11.65 -12.88 -8.38
C ARG A 754 -12.02 -12.08 -9.62
N THR A 755 -13.16 -12.38 -10.24
CA THR A 755 -13.70 -11.64 -11.40
C THR A 755 -13.79 -10.14 -11.16
N VAL A 756 -14.23 -9.69 -9.98
CA VAL A 756 -14.30 -8.28 -9.62
C VAL A 756 -12.91 -7.62 -9.59
N HIS A 757 -11.90 -8.31 -9.10
CA HIS A 757 -10.53 -7.80 -9.06
C HIS A 757 -9.88 -7.80 -10.44
N TRP A 758 -10.11 -8.87 -11.23
CA TRP A 758 -9.66 -8.93 -12.60
C TRP A 758 -10.25 -7.79 -13.45
N ILE A 759 -11.57 -7.57 -13.38
CA ILE A 759 -12.21 -6.41 -14.05
C ILE A 759 -11.62 -5.09 -13.57
N GLY A 760 -11.38 -4.94 -12.26
CA GLY A 760 -10.72 -3.77 -11.69
C GLY A 760 -9.31 -3.54 -12.25
N ARG A 761 -8.56 -4.62 -12.54
CA ARG A 761 -7.19 -4.57 -13.11
C ARG A 761 -7.18 -4.26 -14.60
N VAL A 762 -8.04 -4.90 -15.39
CA VAL A 762 -8.02 -4.76 -16.86
C VAL A 762 -8.97 -3.67 -17.38
N GLY A 763 -9.97 -3.29 -16.59
CA GLY A 763 -11.02 -2.34 -16.94
C GLY A 763 -12.26 -3.01 -17.55
N LEU A 764 -13.47 -2.58 -17.16
CA LEU A 764 -14.71 -3.11 -17.70
C LEU A 764 -14.85 -2.84 -19.21
N ASP A 765 -14.39 -1.68 -19.67
CA ASP A 765 -14.44 -1.32 -21.11
C ASP A 765 -13.57 -2.23 -21.97
N TYR A 766 -12.41 -2.65 -21.43
CA TYR A 766 -11.58 -3.67 -22.09
C TYR A 766 -12.34 -4.99 -22.27
N VAL A 767 -13.01 -5.46 -21.21
CA VAL A 767 -13.79 -6.71 -21.24
C VAL A 767 -14.97 -6.59 -22.22
N LYS A 768 -15.66 -5.45 -22.22
CA LYS A 768 -16.75 -5.18 -23.19
C LYS A 768 -16.23 -5.18 -24.61
N LYS A 769 -15.12 -4.51 -24.89
CA LYS A 769 -14.49 -4.50 -26.21
C LYS A 769 -14.18 -5.88 -26.73
N LYS A 770 -13.66 -6.77 -25.88
CA LYS A 770 -13.28 -8.14 -26.24
C LYS A 770 -14.46 -9.09 -26.47
N ILE A 771 -15.62 -8.78 -25.87
CA ILE A 771 -16.77 -9.70 -25.90
C ILE A 771 -17.97 -9.10 -26.67
N LEU A 772 -18.26 -7.81 -26.48
CA LEU A 772 -19.42 -7.19 -27.13
C LEU A 772 -19.08 -6.67 -28.53
N ASP A 773 -17.91 -6.03 -28.67
CA ASP A 773 -17.51 -5.39 -29.94
C ASP A 773 -16.77 -6.35 -30.89
N ASP A 774 -16.28 -7.48 -30.39
CA ASP A 774 -15.55 -8.52 -31.14
C ASP A 774 -16.37 -9.82 -31.15
N ALA A 775 -17.26 -9.95 -32.12
CA ALA A 775 -18.14 -11.11 -32.24
C ALA A 775 -17.37 -12.42 -32.56
N GLU A 776 -16.34 -12.34 -33.42
CA GLU A 776 -15.52 -13.52 -33.77
C GLU A 776 -14.68 -13.94 -32.56
N GLY A 777 -14.07 -12.99 -31.85
CA GLY A 777 -13.30 -13.24 -30.63
C GLY A 777 -14.17 -13.84 -29.52
N ARG A 778 -15.41 -13.35 -29.36
CA ARG A 778 -16.38 -13.91 -28.40
C ARG A 778 -16.71 -15.37 -28.71
N THR A 779 -17.08 -15.67 -29.96
CA THR A 779 -17.39 -17.03 -30.38
C THR A 779 -16.17 -17.95 -30.20
N ALA A 780 -14.97 -17.48 -30.55
CA ALA A 780 -13.74 -18.24 -30.32
C ALA A 780 -13.47 -18.52 -28.84
N LEU A 781 -13.75 -17.57 -27.94
CA LEU A 781 -13.66 -17.78 -26.49
C LEU A 781 -14.64 -18.86 -26.03
N TRP A 782 -15.89 -18.82 -26.48
CA TRP A 782 -16.90 -19.82 -26.16
C TRP A 782 -16.52 -21.22 -26.65
N GLU A 783 -16.01 -21.35 -27.86
CA GLU A 783 -15.56 -22.63 -28.41
C GLU A 783 -14.35 -23.18 -27.62
N ARG A 784 -13.38 -22.33 -27.23
CA ARG A 784 -12.24 -22.75 -26.39
C ARG A 784 -12.70 -23.24 -25.03
N LEU A 785 -13.72 -22.59 -24.42
CA LEU A 785 -14.30 -23.07 -23.19
C LEU A 785 -14.91 -24.46 -23.36
N LYS A 786 -15.77 -24.62 -24.34
CA LYS A 786 -16.41 -25.92 -24.65
C LYS A 786 -15.37 -27.03 -24.87
N PHE A 787 -14.34 -26.74 -25.66
CA PHE A 787 -13.22 -27.66 -25.90
C PHE A 787 -12.51 -28.04 -24.60
N SER A 788 -12.28 -27.08 -23.69
CA SER A 788 -11.60 -27.34 -22.42
C SER A 788 -12.42 -28.21 -21.46
N LEU A 789 -13.74 -28.19 -21.59
CA LEU A 789 -14.66 -28.94 -20.71
C LEU A 789 -15.11 -30.29 -21.30
N ASP A 790 -14.95 -30.45 -22.60
CA ASP A 790 -15.38 -31.68 -23.28
C ASP A 790 -14.60 -32.90 -22.76
N GLY A 791 -15.32 -33.95 -22.35
CA GLY A 791 -14.75 -35.21 -21.87
C GLY A 791 -14.12 -35.16 -20.48
N GLU A 792 -14.12 -33.99 -19.77
CA GLU A 792 -13.65 -33.93 -18.40
C GLU A 792 -14.56 -34.70 -17.44
N PRO A 793 -14.06 -35.71 -16.71
CA PRO A 793 -14.91 -36.53 -15.82
C PRO A 793 -15.18 -35.79 -14.50
N ASP A 794 -16.37 -35.98 -13.93
CA ASP A 794 -16.57 -35.68 -12.52
C ASP A 794 -15.96 -36.80 -11.66
N PRO A 795 -15.08 -36.48 -10.69
CA PRO A 795 -14.30 -37.48 -9.97
C PRO A 795 -15.14 -38.46 -9.15
N TRP A 796 -16.36 -38.11 -8.80
CA TRP A 796 -17.23 -38.95 -7.97
C TRP A 796 -18.38 -39.56 -8.76
N PHE A 797 -18.93 -38.85 -9.73
CA PHE A 797 -19.99 -39.34 -10.60
C PHE A 797 -19.45 -40.25 -11.72
N ASP A 798 -18.32 -39.86 -12.32
CA ASP A 798 -17.60 -40.63 -13.34
C ASP A 798 -16.38 -41.35 -12.73
N PHE A 799 -16.51 -41.93 -11.54
CA PHE A 799 -15.42 -42.44 -10.71
C PHE A 799 -14.41 -43.32 -11.47
N ASP A 800 -14.91 -44.26 -12.29
CA ASP A 800 -14.08 -45.21 -13.05
C ASP A 800 -13.24 -44.49 -14.14
N LYS A 801 -13.77 -43.39 -14.69
CA LYS A 801 -13.07 -42.56 -15.72
C LYS A 801 -12.10 -41.56 -15.08
N ALA A 802 -12.43 -41.04 -13.92
CA ALA A 802 -11.66 -40.00 -13.25
C ALA A 802 -10.38 -40.51 -12.58
N ARG A 803 -10.17 -41.81 -12.46
CA ARG A 803 -8.98 -42.45 -11.85
C ARG A 803 -8.59 -41.83 -10.51
N VAL A 804 -9.57 -41.66 -9.63
CA VAL A 804 -9.36 -41.06 -8.30
C VAL A 804 -8.41 -41.93 -7.48
N ASP A 805 -7.31 -41.34 -6.99
CA ASP A 805 -6.43 -42.05 -6.05
C ASP A 805 -7.09 -42.12 -4.67
N THR A 806 -7.72 -43.26 -4.38
CA THR A 806 -8.45 -43.53 -3.13
C THR A 806 -7.51 -43.71 -1.94
N ARG A 807 -6.20 -43.95 -2.14
CA ARG A 807 -5.22 -44.14 -1.05
C ARG A 807 -5.11 -42.91 -0.17
N GLN A 808 -5.32 -41.71 -0.73
CA GLN A 808 -5.34 -40.48 0.04
C GLN A 808 -6.43 -40.41 1.12
N PHE A 809 -7.46 -41.24 1.04
CA PHE A 809 -8.58 -41.33 2.00
C PHE A 809 -8.40 -42.45 3.02
N THR A 810 -7.41 -43.31 2.85
CA THR A 810 -7.11 -44.39 3.79
C THR A 810 -6.43 -43.84 5.06
N PRO A 811 -6.81 -44.25 6.28
CA PRO A 811 -6.12 -43.92 7.49
C PRO A 811 -4.64 -44.33 7.45
N VAL A 812 -3.74 -43.48 7.97
CA VAL A 812 -2.28 -43.74 7.93
C VAL A 812 -1.88 -45.09 8.57
N ALA A 813 -2.56 -45.49 9.66
CA ALA A 813 -2.33 -46.78 10.32
C ALA A 813 -2.64 -47.97 9.41
N ALA A 814 -3.72 -47.90 8.64
CA ALA A 814 -4.10 -48.97 7.69
C ALA A 814 -3.20 -48.99 6.43
N ALA A 815 -2.64 -47.85 6.04
CA ALA A 815 -1.71 -47.76 4.91
C ALA A 815 -0.37 -48.49 5.21
N HIS A 816 0.09 -48.53 6.47
CA HIS A 816 1.27 -49.27 6.88
C HIS A 816 1.06 -50.79 6.85
N GLU A 817 -0.14 -51.28 7.16
CA GLU A 817 -0.45 -52.73 7.11
C GLU A 817 -0.52 -53.25 5.67
N THR A 818 -1.11 -52.49 4.74
CA THR A 818 -1.15 -52.83 3.31
C THR A 818 0.23 -52.83 2.66
N ALA A 819 1.12 -51.85 3.00
CA ALA A 819 2.48 -51.79 2.47
C ALA A 819 3.38 -52.94 2.96
N GLN A 820 3.09 -53.51 4.13
CA GLN A 820 3.77 -54.69 4.65
C GLN A 820 3.19 -56.03 4.09
N GLY A 821 1.96 -56.01 3.62
CA GLY A 821 1.31 -57.14 2.96
C GLY A 821 1.71 -57.36 1.51
N GLU A 822 2.09 -56.31 0.79
CA GLU A 822 2.59 -56.41 -0.59
C GLU A 822 4.07 -56.70 -0.71
N ALA A 823 4.82 -56.69 0.39
CA ALA A 823 6.27 -57.06 0.47
C ALA A 823 6.53 -58.51 0.94
N ARG A 824 5.48 -59.38 0.96
CA ARG A 824 5.58 -60.81 1.21
C ARG A 824 5.10 -61.60 -0.06
#